data_4a9d0bd2243157481ca42fca9cddd814
#
_entry.id   4a9d0bd2243157481ca42fca9cddd814
#
_cell.length_a   1.000
_cell.length_b   1.000
_cell.length_c   1.000
_cell.angle_alpha   90.00
_cell.angle_beta   90.00
_cell.angle_gamma   90.00
#
_symmetry.space_group_name_H-M   'P 1'
#
loop_
_entity.id
_entity.type
_entity.pdbx_description
1 polymer ?
#
loop_
_entity_poly.entity_id
_entity_poly.type
_entity_poly.pdbx_seq_one_letter_code
_entity_poly.pdbx_strand_id
1 'polypeptide(L)'
;MPLRVGAFQARADRYRLTVDTVGFPRSNFTMSSQPSALVSPARRDWSFPVDGMSCAACAGRVERALKAVPGVAEASVNMATEMASVRADAPLAFDGLEAAVRKAGYAARPPETPAPPAPTEAQAWRPVIAAAALSVPLLLPMLVGLFGAAWTWPAWLQFLLATPVQFWFGARFYAGAWRALRGGGANMDVLVALGTSAAYGLSLYEWWAASRMPGMAAGHLYFEAGAVVITLVLLGRQLEARAKRQTTQALRALQALQPDTARVRRDGVDADIAIARLRVGDRLVVRPGERFAADGFVAEGESHVDESLVTGESLPVARAPGGRVTGGAINGEGLLLVEVTAVGAESTLARIVRLVESAQEKKAPIQHLVDRVSAVFVPVVCLAALATLLAWGLAGGDWQRALLDAVAVLVIACPCALGLATPTALMAGTGVAARHGILIKDAEALEVAHDVSVVAFDKTGTLTEGKPMLVACEAVDGDPARLLALAAAVQGGSTHPLAQAVLDMARDTHARVPAAGALRAVPGKGVAARVRVPADAQPSAEARRAEAIAASAIMSARQSAGLSPGAGLALAAENAIDAAGHGLDLCLGSARWMAELGVDLAPLASRADELQRLGRTLSWLADVTGGTPRLLGLVAFGDRLRDGAIEAVQRLHDQGVRTVMVSGDGRASAAGVAQLLGIAEVHAEVLPGEKAALLASLRSAAGPESRRRNPARVAMVGDGLNDAPALAAADVGIAMATGTDVAMAAAGITLMRPDPRLVADALDISRRCVAKIRQNLFWAFAYNVAGIGLAAAGLLSPMVAGAAMAFSSVSVVTNALTLRRWKPARAA
;
A
#
# COMPACT_ATOMS: atom_id res chain seq x y z
N MET A 1 47.73 47.32 15.45
CA MET A 1 47.24 48.00 16.64
C MET A 1 46.04 47.20 17.16
N PRO A 2 46.12 46.61 18.36
CA PRO A 2 45.11 45.71 18.86
C PRO A 2 44.12 46.42 19.80
N LEU A 3 42.92 45.92 19.92
CA LEU A 3 41.97 46.15 21.07
C LEU A 3 40.80 45.19 20.89
N ARG A 4 40.70 44.31 21.63
CA ARG A 4 40.24 43.90 23.00
C ARG A 4 39.10 42.93 22.89
N VAL A 5 39.40 41.68 23.08
CA VAL A 5 38.47 40.64 23.57
C VAL A 5 38.33 40.86 25.11
N GLY A 6 37.11 40.98 25.58
CA GLY A 6 36.86 41.03 27.02
C GLY A 6 35.40 41.38 27.30
N ALA A 7 34.71 40.50 27.97
CA ALA A 7 33.38 40.65 28.61
C ALA A 7 32.21 39.85 27.98
N PHE A 8 32.28 38.52 28.15
CA PHE A 8 31.04 37.71 28.30
C PHE A 8 31.34 36.41 29.06
N GLN A 9 31.91 36.61 30.25
CA GLN A 9 32.19 35.50 31.18
C GLN A 9 31.78 35.89 32.61
N ALA A 10 30.48 36.21 32.77
CA ALA A 10 29.90 36.47 34.09
C ALA A 10 28.35 36.38 34.00
N ARG A 11 27.80 35.18 33.78
CA ARG A 11 26.37 34.87 34.10
C ARG A 11 26.04 33.36 34.01
N ALA A 12 26.92 32.51 34.55
CA ALA A 12 26.64 31.07 34.66
C ALA A 12 26.96 30.52 36.07
N ASP A 13 26.88 31.35 37.11
CA ASP A 13 27.03 30.91 38.48
C ASP A 13 25.82 31.31 39.33
N ARG A 14 24.69 30.71 39.09
CA ARG A 14 23.57 30.64 40.05
C ARG A 14 22.56 29.58 39.62
N TYR A 15 22.88 28.31 39.86
CA TYR A 15 21.97 27.21 40.18
C TYR A 15 22.79 25.93 40.38
N ARG A 16 23.49 25.89 41.53
CA ARG A 16 23.92 24.63 42.12
C ARG A 16 22.82 24.17 43.06
N LEU A 17 22.20 23.07 42.69
CA LEU A 17 21.50 22.22 43.64
C LEU A 17 22.26 20.90 43.72
N THR A 18 22.67 20.61 44.95
CA THR A 18 23.36 19.45 45.47
C THR A 18 22.56 18.18 45.24
N VAL A 19 23.18 17.16 44.66
CA VAL A 19 22.84 15.75 44.91
C VAL A 19 24.14 15.01 45.15
N ASP A 20 24.29 14.55 46.38
CA ASP A 20 25.42 13.77 46.86
C ASP A 20 25.32 12.30 46.43
N THR A 21 26.50 11.76 46.15
CA THR A 21 26.93 10.38 46.33
C THR A 21 26.29 9.23 45.54
N VAL A 22 27.00 8.75 44.51
CA VAL A 22 27.44 7.35 44.43
C VAL A 22 28.72 7.30 43.57
N GLY A 23 29.80 6.74 44.14
CA GLY A 23 31.14 6.73 43.55
C GLY A 23 31.30 5.70 42.43
N PHE A 24 32.00 6.14 41.37
CA PHE A 24 32.61 5.25 40.39
C PHE A 24 34.11 5.56 40.22
N PRO A 25 34.95 4.54 40.04
CA PRO A 25 36.41 4.72 40.00
C PRO A 25 36.85 5.35 38.66
N ARG A 26 37.77 6.33 38.76
CA ARG A 26 38.45 6.91 37.60
C ARG A 26 39.47 5.92 37.04
N SER A 27 39.24 5.42 35.84
CA SER A 27 40.25 4.77 35.02
C SER A 27 40.77 5.75 33.95
N ASN A 28 42.08 5.98 33.97
CA ASN A 28 42.81 6.76 32.98
C ASN A 28 42.74 6.07 31.62
N PHE A 29 42.12 6.69 30.64
CA PHE A 29 42.21 6.30 29.24
C PHE A 29 43.08 7.28 28.47
N THR A 30 44.27 6.83 28.12
CA THR A 30 45.12 7.47 27.11
C THR A 30 44.50 7.28 25.75
N MET A 31 44.16 8.38 25.05
CA MET A 31 43.68 8.35 23.65
C MET A 31 44.82 7.96 22.71
N SER A 32 44.76 6.74 22.19
CA SER A 32 45.53 6.32 21.03
C SER A 32 44.63 6.55 19.81
N SER A 33 45.02 7.47 18.95
CA SER A 33 44.37 7.75 17.67
C SER A 33 44.71 6.69 16.65
N GLN A 34 43.87 5.62 16.55
CA GLN A 34 43.78 4.79 15.37
C GLN A 34 42.50 5.17 14.62
N PRO A 35 42.46 5.18 13.28
CA PRO A 35 41.24 5.47 12.52
C PRO A 35 40.23 4.34 12.77
N SER A 36 39.17 4.66 13.49
CA SER A 36 38.01 3.77 13.67
C SER A 36 37.43 3.38 12.32
N ALA A 37 37.50 2.12 11.97
CA ALA A 37 36.62 1.56 10.97
C ALA A 37 35.19 1.92 11.39
N LEU A 38 34.42 2.52 10.49
CA LEU A 38 33.00 2.84 10.69
C LEU A 38 32.22 1.56 10.99
N VAL A 39 32.04 1.24 12.25
CA VAL A 39 31.18 0.16 12.69
C VAL A 39 29.75 0.65 12.40
N SER A 40 29.10 0.03 11.41
CA SER A 40 27.70 0.30 11.11
C SER A 40 26.84 0.12 12.38
N PRO A 41 25.91 1.03 12.68
CA PRO A 41 25.07 0.91 13.87
C PRO A 41 24.27 -0.39 13.83
N ALA A 42 24.23 -1.11 14.95
CA ALA A 42 23.46 -2.34 15.07
C ALA A 42 21.95 -2.03 14.98
N ARG A 43 21.25 -2.73 14.10
CA ARG A 43 19.81 -2.54 13.83
C ARG A 43 19.08 -3.88 13.97
N ARG A 44 17.77 -3.85 14.21
CA ARG A 44 16.92 -5.05 14.20
C ARG A 44 16.43 -5.40 12.81
N ASP A 45 16.17 -4.39 11.99
CA ASP A 45 15.69 -4.57 10.62
C ASP A 45 16.75 -4.07 9.63
N TRP A 46 17.09 -4.92 8.67
CA TRP A 46 18.04 -4.63 7.61
C TRP A 46 17.38 -4.88 6.26
N SER A 47 17.54 -3.93 5.34
CA SER A 47 17.26 -4.11 3.91
C SER A 47 18.48 -3.65 3.12
N PHE A 48 19.05 -4.55 2.31
CA PHE A 48 20.29 -4.27 1.60
C PHE A 48 20.37 -5.04 0.27
N PRO A 49 21.05 -4.49 -0.74
CA PRO A 49 21.22 -5.12 -2.03
C PRO A 49 22.22 -6.27 -1.99
N VAL A 50 21.91 -7.34 -2.75
CA VAL A 50 22.77 -8.51 -2.93
C VAL A 50 23.08 -8.70 -4.40
N ASP A 51 24.36 -8.55 -4.75
CA ASP A 51 24.81 -8.67 -6.13
C ASP A 51 25.16 -10.12 -6.51
N GLY A 52 24.98 -10.45 -7.80
CA GLY A 52 25.42 -11.70 -8.39
C GLY A 52 24.39 -12.83 -8.35
N MET A 53 23.15 -12.56 -7.95
CA MET A 53 22.06 -13.52 -8.04
C MET A 53 21.56 -13.62 -9.49
N SER A 54 21.37 -14.85 -9.98
CA SER A 54 20.97 -15.09 -11.38
C SER A 54 19.68 -15.89 -11.53
N CYS A 55 19.19 -16.50 -10.43
CA CYS A 55 18.00 -17.35 -10.46
C CYS A 55 17.39 -17.49 -9.05
N ALA A 56 16.14 -18.00 -8.98
CA ALA A 56 15.42 -18.22 -7.73
C ALA A 56 16.20 -19.12 -6.74
N ALA A 57 16.92 -20.14 -7.22
CA ALA A 57 17.77 -20.98 -6.39
C ALA A 57 18.92 -20.20 -5.73
N CYS A 58 19.44 -19.17 -6.37
CA CYS A 58 20.43 -18.25 -5.80
C CYS A 58 19.86 -17.46 -4.62
N ALA A 59 18.67 -16.86 -4.81
CA ALA A 59 17.97 -16.13 -3.76
C ALA A 59 17.67 -17.03 -2.55
N GLY A 60 17.18 -18.24 -2.77
CA GLY A 60 16.92 -19.21 -1.69
C GLY A 60 18.19 -19.65 -0.95
N ARG A 61 19.36 -19.63 -1.60
CA ARG A 61 20.66 -19.90 -0.94
C ARG A 61 21.09 -18.77 -0.04
N VAL A 62 21.02 -17.52 -0.53
CA VAL A 62 21.31 -16.32 0.27
C VAL A 62 20.39 -16.26 1.48
N GLU A 63 19.10 -16.53 1.28
CA GLU A 63 18.10 -16.54 2.35
C GLU A 63 18.43 -17.57 3.45
N ARG A 64 18.81 -18.78 3.05
CA ARG A 64 19.26 -19.83 4.01
C ARG A 64 20.53 -19.42 4.74
N ALA A 65 21.48 -18.80 4.07
CA ALA A 65 22.71 -18.33 4.69
C ALA A 65 22.44 -17.21 5.71
N LEU A 66 21.53 -16.29 5.41
CA LEU A 66 21.11 -15.23 6.30
C LEU A 66 20.34 -15.77 7.52
N LYS A 67 19.43 -16.73 7.31
CA LYS A 67 18.70 -17.41 8.40
C LYS A 67 19.61 -18.22 9.33
N ALA A 68 20.78 -18.63 8.86
CA ALA A 68 21.76 -19.35 9.68
C ALA A 68 22.61 -18.41 10.56
N VAL A 69 22.50 -17.09 10.42
CA VAL A 69 23.20 -16.11 11.27
C VAL A 69 22.52 -16.05 12.63
N PRO A 70 23.26 -16.25 13.75
CA PRO A 70 22.68 -16.17 15.08
C PRO A 70 21.99 -14.82 15.33
N GLY A 71 20.77 -14.86 15.86
CA GLY A 71 19.96 -13.66 16.14
C GLY A 71 19.08 -13.19 14.98
N VAL A 72 19.11 -13.84 13.83
CA VAL A 72 18.18 -13.58 12.73
C VAL A 72 16.89 -14.36 12.95
N ALA A 73 15.78 -13.65 13.14
CA ALA A 73 14.45 -14.24 13.27
C ALA A 73 13.85 -14.59 11.90
N GLU A 74 13.98 -13.66 10.95
CA GLU A 74 13.41 -13.82 9.61
C GLU A 74 14.37 -13.23 8.58
N ALA A 75 14.52 -13.92 7.44
CA ALA A 75 15.23 -13.39 6.28
C ALA A 75 14.47 -13.75 5.02
N SER A 76 14.33 -12.79 4.13
CA SER A 76 13.73 -12.95 2.80
C SER A 76 14.64 -12.30 1.76
N VAL A 77 14.73 -12.90 0.58
CA VAL A 77 15.52 -12.39 -0.53
C VAL A 77 14.67 -12.31 -1.77
N ASN A 78 14.49 -11.12 -2.28
CA ASN A 78 13.72 -10.87 -3.48
C ASN A 78 14.64 -10.83 -4.71
N MET A 79 14.40 -11.75 -5.63
CA MET A 79 15.19 -11.88 -6.86
C MET A 79 14.92 -10.73 -7.86
N ALA A 80 13.73 -10.14 -7.84
CA ALA A 80 13.35 -9.10 -8.80
C ALA A 80 13.98 -7.74 -8.49
N THR A 81 14.06 -7.41 -7.19
CA THR A 81 14.67 -6.17 -6.69
C THR A 81 16.13 -6.35 -6.32
N GLU A 82 16.61 -7.60 -6.25
CA GLU A 82 17.94 -7.97 -5.76
C GLU A 82 18.21 -7.51 -4.31
N MET A 83 17.16 -7.36 -3.51
CA MET A 83 17.21 -6.93 -2.13
C MET A 83 17.07 -8.12 -1.17
N ALA A 84 17.82 -8.09 -0.08
CA ALA A 84 17.66 -8.96 1.07
C ALA A 84 17.08 -8.14 2.24
N SER A 85 16.01 -8.66 2.85
CA SER A 85 15.39 -8.11 4.06
C SER A 85 15.58 -9.09 5.20
N VAL A 86 16.13 -8.59 6.31
CA VAL A 86 16.46 -9.41 7.50
C VAL A 86 15.86 -8.75 8.74
N ARG A 87 15.12 -9.53 9.51
CA ARG A 87 14.63 -9.13 10.84
C ARG A 87 15.38 -9.95 11.90
N ALA A 88 15.95 -9.27 12.89
CA ALA A 88 16.66 -9.87 13.99
C ALA A 88 15.93 -9.66 15.32
N ASP A 89 16.06 -10.64 16.23
CA ASP A 89 15.49 -10.56 17.58
C ASP A 89 16.17 -9.47 18.44
N ALA A 90 17.44 -9.21 18.16
CA ALA A 90 18.23 -8.17 18.79
C ALA A 90 18.98 -7.34 17.73
N PRO A 91 19.46 -6.13 18.07
CA PRO A 91 20.27 -5.32 17.15
C PRO A 91 21.51 -6.08 16.67
N LEU A 92 21.64 -6.24 15.36
CA LEU A 92 22.70 -6.99 14.70
C LEU A 92 23.57 -6.05 13.83
N ALA A 93 24.88 -6.28 13.81
CA ALA A 93 25.78 -5.54 12.93
C ALA A 93 25.72 -6.09 11.49
N PHE A 94 25.90 -5.22 10.50
CA PHE A 94 25.85 -5.58 9.08
C PHE A 94 26.95 -6.59 8.69
N ASP A 95 28.13 -6.50 9.32
CA ASP A 95 29.30 -7.32 8.98
C ASP A 95 29.02 -8.83 9.06
N GLY A 96 28.19 -9.25 10.04
CA GLY A 96 27.75 -10.64 10.17
C GLY A 96 26.88 -11.11 9.01
N LEU A 97 25.98 -10.25 8.55
CA LEU A 97 25.12 -10.51 7.42
C LEU A 97 25.93 -10.55 6.11
N GLU A 98 26.84 -9.58 5.92
CA GLU A 98 27.74 -9.55 4.77
C GLU A 98 28.61 -10.80 4.68
N ALA A 99 29.21 -11.24 5.80
CA ALA A 99 30.02 -12.45 5.85
C ALA A 99 29.23 -13.70 5.46
N ALA A 100 27.97 -13.81 5.91
CA ALA A 100 27.09 -14.93 5.54
C ALA A 100 26.76 -14.94 4.04
N VAL A 101 26.42 -13.76 3.46
CA VAL A 101 26.17 -13.62 2.02
C VAL A 101 27.42 -13.94 1.21
N ARG A 102 28.59 -13.44 1.63
CA ARG A 102 29.89 -13.72 0.98
C ARG A 102 30.25 -15.22 1.06
N LYS A 103 30.00 -15.88 2.17
CA LYS A 103 30.17 -17.34 2.31
C LYS A 103 29.26 -18.12 1.37
N ALA A 104 28.04 -17.60 1.10
CA ALA A 104 27.13 -18.18 0.11
C ALA A 104 27.56 -17.93 -1.35
N GLY A 105 28.63 -17.15 -1.59
CA GLY A 105 29.19 -16.87 -2.90
C GLY A 105 28.61 -15.61 -3.59
N TYR A 106 27.99 -14.70 -2.82
CA TYR A 106 27.40 -13.47 -3.31
C TYR A 106 28.00 -12.25 -2.61
N ALA A 107 27.70 -11.03 -3.08
CA ALA A 107 28.17 -9.81 -2.46
C ALA A 107 26.98 -9.02 -1.88
N ALA A 108 27.04 -8.69 -0.60
CA ALA A 108 26.11 -7.77 0.02
C ALA A 108 26.72 -6.37 0.05
N ARG A 109 25.91 -5.34 -0.20
CA ARG A 109 26.34 -3.94 -0.08
C ARG A 109 25.64 -3.28 1.10
N PRO A 110 26.35 -2.43 1.89
CA PRO A 110 25.72 -1.66 2.95
C PRO A 110 24.61 -0.76 2.37
N PRO A 111 23.49 -0.56 3.09
CA PRO A 111 22.37 0.26 2.61
C PRO A 111 22.74 1.72 2.30
N GLU A 112 23.75 2.23 2.98
CA GLU A 112 24.22 3.62 2.87
C GLU A 112 25.13 3.84 1.66
N THR A 113 25.58 2.77 0.97
CA THR A 113 26.44 2.89 -0.20
C THR A 113 25.60 3.21 -1.43
N PRO A 114 25.82 4.36 -2.09
CA PRO A 114 25.12 4.68 -3.33
C PRO A 114 25.26 3.54 -4.34
N ALA A 115 24.15 3.16 -4.96
CA ALA A 115 24.20 2.17 -6.03
C ALA A 115 25.10 2.69 -7.16
N PRO A 116 25.99 1.87 -7.74
CA PRO A 116 26.73 2.29 -8.92
C PRO A 116 25.74 2.68 -10.03
N PRO A 117 26.04 3.71 -10.81
CA PRO A 117 25.14 4.16 -11.87
C PRO A 117 24.79 2.95 -12.76
N ALA A 118 23.48 2.74 -12.96
CA ALA A 118 23.01 1.65 -13.79
C ALA A 118 23.63 1.80 -15.21
N PRO A 119 24.13 0.72 -15.82
CA PRO A 119 24.68 0.81 -17.16
C PRO A 119 23.64 1.37 -18.12
N THR A 120 24.07 2.28 -18.99
CA THR A 120 23.19 2.83 -20.02
C THR A 120 22.63 1.69 -20.88
N GLU A 121 21.45 1.89 -21.46
CA GLU A 121 20.81 0.85 -22.29
C GLU A 121 21.77 0.35 -23.40
N ALA A 122 22.51 1.25 -24.01
CA ALA A 122 23.51 0.92 -25.01
C ALA A 122 24.65 0.04 -24.45
N GLN A 123 25.14 0.33 -23.25
CA GLN A 123 26.19 -0.49 -22.62
C GLN A 123 25.70 -1.89 -22.27
N ALA A 124 24.44 -2.01 -21.87
CA ALA A 124 23.83 -3.29 -21.51
C ALA A 124 23.63 -4.21 -22.73
N TRP A 125 23.45 -3.66 -23.94
CA TRP A 125 23.31 -4.42 -25.18
C TRP A 125 24.62 -4.83 -25.82
N ARG A 126 25.74 -4.17 -25.51
CA ARG A 126 27.05 -4.45 -26.12
C ARG A 126 27.47 -5.92 -26.10
N PRO A 127 27.40 -6.65 -24.97
CA PRO A 127 27.80 -8.06 -24.94
C PRO A 127 26.89 -8.95 -25.81
N VAL A 128 25.59 -8.65 -25.89
CA VAL A 128 24.64 -9.39 -26.74
C VAL A 128 24.94 -9.16 -28.22
N ILE A 129 25.15 -7.92 -28.61
CA ILE A 129 25.46 -7.54 -30.00
C ILE A 129 26.81 -8.14 -30.44
N ALA A 130 27.81 -8.08 -29.56
CA ALA A 130 29.14 -8.64 -29.87
C ALA A 130 29.10 -10.17 -29.98
N ALA A 131 28.41 -10.85 -29.06
CA ALA A 131 28.23 -12.29 -29.14
C ALA A 131 27.43 -12.70 -30.39
N ALA A 132 26.37 -11.93 -30.75
CA ALA A 132 25.60 -12.16 -31.96
C ALA A 132 26.44 -11.94 -33.24
N ALA A 133 27.28 -10.90 -33.29
CA ALA A 133 28.16 -10.63 -34.41
C ALA A 133 29.15 -11.76 -34.70
N LEU A 134 29.57 -12.49 -33.65
CA LEU A 134 30.45 -13.67 -33.78
C LEU A 134 29.66 -14.96 -34.04
N SER A 135 28.45 -15.07 -33.55
CA SER A 135 27.62 -16.30 -33.67
C SER A 135 26.85 -16.36 -35.01
N VAL A 136 26.37 -15.23 -35.52
CA VAL A 136 25.58 -15.18 -36.76
C VAL A 136 26.33 -15.72 -37.96
N PRO A 137 27.65 -15.39 -38.20
CA PRO A 137 28.43 -15.98 -39.29
C PRO A 137 28.48 -17.50 -39.22
N LEU A 138 28.50 -18.10 -37.99
CA LEU A 138 28.53 -19.55 -37.82
C LEU A 138 27.23 -20.24 -38.26
N LEU A 139 26.11 -19.50 -38.31
CA LEU A 139 24.84 -20.01 -38.83
C LEU A 139 24.71 -19.95 -40.36
N LEU A 140 25.55 -19.19 -41.04
CA LEU A 140 25.45 -19.01 -42.51
C LEU A 140 25.52 -20.34 -43.28
N PRO A 141 26.41 -21.32 -42.96
CA PRO A 141 26.43 -22.60 -43.65
C PRO A 141 25.12 -23.36 -43.52
N MET A 142 24.54 -23.32 -42.33
CA MET A 142 23.26 -23.98 -42.09
C MET A 142 22.13 -23.32 -42.92
N LEU A 143 22.09 -21.99 -42.96
CA LEU A 143 21.11 -21.26 -43.77
C LEU A 143 21.28 -21.51 -45.27
N VAL A 144 22.50 -21.54 -45.79
CA VAL A 144 22.84 -21.85 -47.16
C VAL A 144 22.47 -23.31 -47.53
N GLY A 145 22.64 -24.23 -46.58
CA GLY A 145 22.24 -25.61 -46.68
C GLY A 145 20.75 -25.82 -46.91
N LEU A 146 19.88 -24.93 -46.36
CA LEU A 146 18.42 -24.95 -46.61
C LEU A 146 18.08 -24.67 -48.07
N PHE A 147 18.98 -24.00 -48.81
CA PHE A 147 18.83 -23.75 -50.25
C PHE A 147 19.55 -24.76 -51.14
N GLY A 148 20.00 -25.89 -50.54
CA GLY A 148 20.62 -26.99 -51.28
C GLY A 148 22.09 -26.83 -51.64
N ALA A 149 22.80 -25.80 -51.09
CA ALA A 149 24.21 -25.62 -51.35
C ALA A 149 25.05 -26.12 -50.16
N ALA A 150 25.90 -27.09 -50.41
CA ALA A 150 26.82 -27.63 -49.41
C ALA A 150 28.06 -26.72 -49.24
N TRP A 151 28.01 -25.85 -48.24
CA TRP A 151 29.09 -24.97 -47.89
C TRP A 151 29.37 -25.02 -46.37
N THR A 152 30.62 -25.11 -45.99
CA THR A 152 31.03 -25.11 -44.56
C THR A 152 32.23 -24.18 -44.36
N TRP A 153 32.26 -23.51 -43.22
CA TRP A 153 33.42 -22.74 -42.79
C TRP A 153 34.60 -23.68 -42.47
N PRO A 154 35.85 -23.30 -42.75
CA PRO A 154 37.01 -24.00 -42.24
C PRO A 154 36.94 -24.18 -40.71
N ALA A 155 37.37 -25.32 -40.20
CA ALA A 155 37.33 -25.64 -38.77
C ALA A 155 38.00 -24.56 -37.88
N TRP A 156 39.19 -24.06 -38.33
CA TRP A 156 39.91 -23.02 -37.59
C TRP A 156 39.12 -21.72 -37.48
N LEU A 157 38.33 -21.36 -38.49
CA LEU A 157 37.51 -20.13 -38.47
C LEU A 157 36.32 -20.29 -37.53
N GLN A 158 35.67 -21.45 -37.56
CA GLN A 158 34.60 -21.77 -36.58
C GLN A 158 35.11 -21.70 -35.13
N PHE A 159 36.28 -22.31 -34.87
CA PHE A 159 36.97 -22.24 -33.58
C PHE A 159 37.27 -20.77 -33.18
N LEU A 160 37.85 -19.97 -34.11
CA LEU A 160 38.20 -18.57 -33.85
C LEU A 160 36.98 -17.72 -33.49
N LEU A 161 35.84 -17.95 -34.15
CA LEU A 161 34.60 -17.21 -33.89
C LEU A 161 33.87 -17.71 -32.62
N ALA A 162 33.86 -19.00 -32.35
CA ALA A 162 33.17 -19.59 -31.21
C ALA A 162 33.91 -19.40 -29.88
N THR A 163 35.23 -19.46 -29.86
CA THR A 163 36.06 -19.38 -28.65
C THR A 163 35.82 -18.12 -27.82
N PRO A 164 35.78 -16.91 -28.38
CA PRO A 164 35.45 -15.70 -27.64
C PRO A 164 34.01 -15.75 -27.06
N VAL A 165 33.08 -16.31 -27.83
CA VAL A 165 31.71 -16.46 -27.34
C VAL A 165 31.64 -17.40 -26.14
N GLN A 166 32.32 -18.54 -26.23
CA GLN A 166 32.36 -19.56 -25.19
C GLN A 166 33.03 -19.09 -23.90
N PHE A 167 34.22 -18.50 -23.97
CA PHE A 167 35.03 -18.22 -22.80
C PHE A 167 35.01 -16.77 -22.33
N TRP A 168 34.75 -15.80 -23.21
CA TRP A 168 34.65 -14.39 -22.81
C TRP A 168 33.22 -14.00 -22.51
N PHE A 169 32.29 -14.14 -23.44
CA PHE A 169 30.88 -13.81 -23.22
C PHE A 169 30.20 -14.86 -22.33
N GLY A 170 30.61 -16.11 -22.39
CA GLY A 170 30.17 -17.22 -21.55
C GLY A 170 30.80 -17.25 -20.15
N ALA A 171 31.87 -16.49 -19.87
CA ALA A 171 32.60 -16.51 -18.59
C ALA A 171 31.69 -16.41 -17.35
N ARG A 172 30.65 -15.60 -17.45
CA ARG A 172 29.66 -15.41 -16.39
C ARG A 172 28.92 -16.69 -16.00
N PHE A 173 28.65 -17.57 -16.97
CA PHE A 173 27.98 -18.82 -16.73
C PHE A 173 28.92 -19.82 -16.02
N TYR A 174 30.19 -19.85 -16.40
CA TYR A 174 31.20 -20.63 -15.70
C TYR A 174 31.41 -20.17 -14.25
N ALA A 175 31.52 -18.85 -14.04
CA ALA A 175 31.63 -18.28 -12.70
C ALA A 175 30.36 -18.55 -11.84
N GLY A 176 29.19 -18.47 -12.45
CA GLY A 176 27.90 -18.79 -11.80
C GLY A 176 27.79 -20.29 -11.46
N ALA A 177 28.14 -21.16 -12.41
CA ALA A 177 28.17 -22.61 -12.23
C ALA A 177 29.13 -23.05 -11.11
N TRP A 178 30.36 -22.52 -11.12
CA TRP A 178 31.34 -22.80 -10.10
C TRP A 178 30.89 -22.41 -8.69
N ARG A 179 30.30 -21.22 -8.55
CA ARG A 179 29.74 -20.76 -7.27
C ARG A 179 28.58 -21.64 -6.82
N ALA A 180 27.73 -22.06 -7.77
CA ALA A 180 26.61 -22.93 -7.46
C ALA A 180 27.07 -24.32 -6.97
N LEU A 181 28.00 -24.95 -7.66
CA LEU A 181 28.55 -26.26 -7.32
C LEU A 181 29.28 -26.22 -5.98
N ARG A 182 30.14 -25.22 -5.73
CA ARG A 182 30.80 -25.05 -4.42
C ARG A 182 29.82 -24.87 -3.27
N GLY A 183 28.68 -24.30 -3.52
CA GLY A 183 27.61 -24.15 -2.53
C GLY A 183 26.69 -25.37 -2.40
N GLY A 184 27.07 -26.54 -2.98
CA GLY A 184 26.29 -27.75 -2.87
C GLY A 184 24.96 -27.77 -3.63
N GLY A 185 24.82 -26.98 -4.70
CA GLY A 185 23.61 -26.95 -5.51
C GLY A 185 23.90 -26.75 -6.98
N ALA A 186 22.87 -26.91 -7.82
CA ALA A 186 22.92 -26.62 -9.24
C ALA A 186 21.97 -25.50 -9.58
N ASN A 187 22.33 -24.70 -10.58
CA ASN A 187 21.52 -23.61 -11.09
C ASN A 187 21.53 -23.61 -12.64
N MET A 188 20.82 -22.66 -13.23
CA MET A 188 20.79 -22.47 -14.67
C MET A 188 22.18 -22.33 -15.29
N ASP A 189 23.12 -21.63 -14.63
CA ASP A 189 24.47 -21.41 -15.14
C ASP A 189 25.23 -22.75 -15.28
N VAL A 190 24.94 -23.72 -14.40
CA VAL A 190 25.50 -25.11 -14.50
C VAL A 190 25.00 -25.80 -15.77
N LEU A 191 23.71 -25.71 -16.06
CA LEU A 191 23.14 -26.36 -17.25
C LEU A 191 23.72 -25.78 -18.54
N VAL A 192 23.78 -24.45 -18.61
CA VAL A 192 24.33 -23.73 -19.77
C VAL A 192 25.82 -24.04 -19.94
N ALA A 193 26.60 -23.93 -18.86
CA ALA A 193 28.03 -24.18 -18.91
C ALA A 193 28.33 -25.63 -19.30
N LEU A 194 27.61 -26.62 -18.76
CA LEU A 194 27.79 -28.02 -19.07
C LEU A 194 27.41 -28.31 -20.53
N GLY A 195 26.22 -27.87 -20.96
CA GLY A 195 25.73 -28.13 -22.32
C GLY A 195 26.61 -27.50 -23.40
N THR A 196 27.00 -26.22 -23.24
CA THR A 196 27.83 -25.54 -24.21
C THR A 196 29.26 -26.03 -24.21
N SER A 197 29.80 -26.44 -23.04
CA SER A 197 31.13 -27.06 -22.97
C SER A 197 31.15 -28.45 -23.63
N ALA A 198 30.08 -29.24 -23.51
CA ALA A 198 29.97 -30.56 -24.17
C ALA A 198 29.96 -30.38 -25.70
N ALA A 199 29.17 -29.49 -26.26
CA ALA A 199 29.15 -29.21 -27.69
C ALA A 199 30.48 -28.66 -28.22
N TYR A 200 31.13 -27.77 -27.46
CA TYR A 200 32.42 -27.22 -27.80
C TYR A 200 33.54 -28.28 -27.73
N GLY A 201 33.53 -29.08 -26.70
CA GLY A 201 34.49 -30.18 -26.52
C GLY A 201 34.36 -31.29 -27.59
N LEU A 202 33.10 -31.60 -27.98
CA LEU A 202 32.85 -32.53 -29.10
C LEU A 202 33.43 -31.98 -30.39
N SER A 203 33.24 -30.72 -30.69
CA SER A 203 33.78 -30.07 -31.90
C SER A 203 35.31 -30.09 -31.91
N LEU A 204 35.95 -29.86 -30.75
CA LEU A 204 37.43 -29.97 -30.65
C LEU A 204 37.89 -31.38 -30.87
N TYR A 205 37.18 -32.37 -30.31
CA TYR A 205 37.50 -33.78 -30.48
C TYR A 205 37.42 -34.20 -31.98
N GLU A 206 36.30 -33.83 -32.63
CA GLU A 206 36.11 -34.12 -34.08
C GLU A 206 37.18 -33.48 -34.97
N TRP A 207 37.48 -32.24 -34.70
CA TRP A 207 38.55 -31.52 -35.44
C TRP A 207 39.93 -32.15 -35.21
N TRP A 208 40.24 -32.55 -33.97
CA TRP A 208 41.49 -33.22 -33.65
C TRP A 208 41.54 -34.61 -34.28
N ALA A 209 40.45 -35.39 -34.23
CA ALA A 209 40.37 -36.71 -34.82
C ALA A 209 40.59 -36.67 -36.34
N ALA A 210 39.91 -35.75 -37.03
CA ALA A 210 40.08 -35.51 -38.49
C ALA A 210 41.51 -35.08 -38.85
N SER A 211 42.20 -34.29 -37.99
CA SER A 211 43.59 -33.91 -38.24
C SER A 211 44.62 -35.06 -38.16
N ARG A 212 44.24 -36.17 -37.49
CA ARG A 212 45.10 -37.32 -37.25
C ARG A 212 44.90 -38.42 -38.28
N MET A 213 43.77 -38.44 -39.02
CA MET A 213 43.45 -39.50 -40.01
C MET A 213 43.45 -38.90 -41.44
N PRO A 214 44.55 -39.05 -42.23
CA PRO A 214 44.59 -38.52 -43.58
C PRO A 214 43.46 -39.11 -44.45
N GLY A 215 42.64 -38.34 -45.08
CA GLY A 215 41.53 -38.76 -45.93
C GLY A 215 40.15 -38.81 -45.27
N MET A 216 40.06 -38.58 -43.97
CA MET A 216 38.75 -38.41 -43.27
C MET A 216 38.39 -36.93 -43.26
N ALA A 217 37.31 -36.56 -43.93
CA ALA A 217 36.76 -35.23 -43.77
C ALA A 217 36.37 -35.01 -42.30
N ALA A 218 36.65 -33.84 -41.78
CA ALA A 218 36.13 -33.49 -40.46
C ALA A 218 34.59 -33.73 -40.44
N GLY A 219 34.11 -34.51 -39.47
CA GLY A 219 32.70 -34.66 -39.25
C GLY A 219 32.01 -33.27 -39.03
N HIS A 220 30.74 -33.27 -38.87
CA HIS A 220 30.02 -32.03 -38.59
C HIS A 220 30.52 -31.41 -37.27
N LEU A 221 31.04 -30.19 -37.32
CA LEU A 221 31.47 -29.47 -36.13
C LEU A 221 30.26 -28.72 -35.54
N TYR A 222 30.18 -28.61 -34.20
CA TYR A 222 29.05 -28.08 -33.46
C TYR A 222 29.40 -26.79 -32.67
N PHE A 223 30.44 -26.09 -33.13
CA PHE A 223 30.87 -24.82 -32.52
C PHE A 223 29.77 -23.79 -32.52
N GLU A 224 28.92 -23.74 -33.58
CA GLU A 224 27.79 -22.88 -33.73
C GLU A 224 26.73 -23.17 -32.66
N ALA A 225 26.51 -24.43 -32.27
CA ALA A 225 25.50 -24.79 -31.29
C ALA A 225 25.79 -24.14 -29.91
N GLY A 226 27.04 -24.24 -29.44
CA GLY A 226 27.48 -23.61 -28.18
C GLY A 226 27.40 -22.07 -28.24
N ALA A 227 27.93 -21.49 -29.32
CA ALA A 227 27.95 -20.03 -29.50
C ALA A 227 26.55 -19.43 -29.59
N VAL A 228 25.65 -20.06 -30.35
CA VAL A 228 24.25 -19.60 -30.50
C VAL A 228 23.49 -19.73 -29.19
N VAL A 229 23.62 -20.84 -28.46
CA VAL A 229 23.00 -21.02 -27.16
C VAL A 229 23.44 -19.92 -26.18
N ILE A 230 24.74 -19.63 -26.06
CA ILE A 230 25.24 -18.54 -25.20
C ILE A 230 24.62 -17.20 -25.62
N THR A 231 24.61 -16.88 -26.91
CA THR A 231 24.06 -15.65 -27.45
C THR A 231 22.57 -15.51 -27.16
N LEU A 232 21.79 -16.58 -27.34
CA LEU A 232 20.36 -16.58 -27.06
C LEU A 232 20.06 -16.47 -25.56
N VAL A 233 20.87 -17.11 -24.70
CA VAL A 233 20.74 -16.94 -23.24
C VAL A 233 21.08 -15.51 -22.81
N LEU A 234 22.13 -14.91 -23.38
CA LEU A 234 22.45 -13.50 -23.13
C LEU A 234 21.34 -12.57 -23.60
N LEU A 235 20.77 -12.81 -24.78
CA LEU A 235 19.63 -12.08 -25.29
C LEU A 235 18.43 -12.21 -24.37
N GLY A 236 18.08 -13.42 -23.97
CA GLY A 236 16.97 -13.69 -23.04
C GLY A 236 17.13 -12.93 -21.72
N ARG A 237 18.34 -12.96 -21.13
CA ARG A 237 18.65 -12.21 -19.90
C ARG A 237 18.59 -10.68 -20.09
N GLN A 238 19.00 -10.18 -21.24
CA GLN A 238 18.90 -8.74 -21.51
C GLN A 238 17.45 -8.28 -21.68
N LEU A 239 16.63 -9.07 -22.37
CA LEU A 239 15.18 -8.82 -22.48
C LEU A 239 14.50 -8.89 -21.10
N GLU A 240 14.87 -9.88 -20.27
CA GLU A 240 14.46 -9.98 -18.88
C GLU A 240 14.80 -8.73 -18.07
N ALA A 241 16.07 -8.29 -18.11
CA ALA A 241 16.51 -7.10 -17.38
C ALA A 241 15.79 -5.83 -17.86
N ARG A 242 15.53 -5.72 -19.17
CA ARG A 242 14.74 -4.61 -19.75
C ARG A 242 13.31 -4.63 -19.21
N ALA A 243 12.68 -5.79 -19.17
CA ALA A 243 11.33 -5.94 -18.69
C ALA A 243 11.22 -5.64 -17.19
N LYS A 244 12.17 -6.09 -16.37
CA LYS A 244 12.27 -5.71 -14.95
C LYS A 244 12.37 -4.19 -14.79
N ARG A 245 13.22 -3.52 -15.56
CA ARG A 245 13.31 -2.06 -15.53
C ARG A 245 12.01 -1.36 -15.90
N GLN A 246 11.28 -1.88 -16.88
CA GLN A 246 9.96 -1.34 -17.25
C GLN A 246 8.93 -1.49 -16.12
N THR A 247 8.93 -2.59 -15.39
CA THR A 247 7.99 -2.79 -14.26
C THR A 247 8.30 -1.85 -13.09
N THR A 248 9.56 -1.49 -12.84
CA THR A 248 9.97 -0.52 -11.81
C THR A 248 9.77 0.95 -12.22
N GLN A 249 9.47 1.24 -13.48
CA GLN A 249 9.24 2.62 -13.94
C GLN A 249 8.07 3.30 -13.23
N ALA A 250 7.02 2.56 -12.86
CA ALA A 250 5.89 3.11 -12.13
C ALA A 250 6.31 3.66 -10.76
N LEU A 251 7.19 2.95 -10.06
CA LEU A 251 7.74 3.39 -8.77
C LEU A 251 8.67 4.60 -8.93
N ARG A 252 9.54 4.57 -9.94
CA ARG A 252 10.41 5.72 -10.26
C ARG A 252 9.61 6.96 -10.65
N ALA A 253 8.48 6.77 -11.34
CA ALA A 253 7.60 7.87 -11.67
C ALA A 253 6.98 8.52 -10.42
N LEU A 254 6.64 7.73 -9.38
CA LEU A 254 6.20 8.27 -8.09
C LEU A 254 7.33 9.04 -7.38
N GLN A 255 8.55 8.50 -7.36
CA GLN A 255 9.71 9.19 -6.79
C GLN A 255 10.03 10.51 -7.53
N ALA A 256 9.87 10.54 -8.84
CA ALA A 256 10.09 11.73 -9.67
C ALA A 256 9.01 12.84 -9.47
N LEU A 257 7.94 12.57 -8.70
CA LEU A 257 6.97 13.61 -8.33
C LEU A 257 7.53 14.59 -7.30
N GLN A 258 8.56 14.23 -6.58
CA GLN A 258 9.21 15.11 -5.62
C GLN A 258 10.21 16.02 -6.34
N PRO A 259 10.06 17.36 -6.27
CA PRO A 259 11.02 18.27 -6.87
C PRO A 259 12.35 18.25 -6.09
N ASP A 260 13.46 18.58 -6.74
CA ASP A 260 14.79 18.65 -6.11
C ASP A 260 14.96 19.86 -5.21
N THR A 261 14.21 20.94 -5.47
CA THR A 261 14.28 22.22 -4.76
C THR A 261 12.91 22.68 -4.33
N ALA A 262 12.86 23.47 -3.27
CA ALA A 262 11.66 24.09 -2.73
C ALA A 262 11.89 25.59 -2.52
N ARG A 263 10.90 26.42 -2.87
CA ARG A 263 10.95 27.84 -2.58
C ARG A 263 10.33 28.09 -1.21
N VAL A 264 11.14 28.63 -0.30
CA VAL A 264 10.73 28.88 1.08
C VAL A 264 10.81 30.36 1.38
N ARG A 265 9.79 30.86 2.07
CA ARG A 265 9.74 32.24 2.61
C ARG A 265 10.23 32.22 4.04
N ARG A 266 11.38 32.84 4.28
CA ARG A 266 11.91 33.08 5.63
C ARG A 266 12.16 34.57 5.83
N ASP A 267 11.66 35.11 6.90
CA ASP A 267 11.80 36.55 7.23
C ASP A 267 11.35 37.50 6.09
N GLY A 268 10.30 37.09 5.34
CA GLY A 268 9.76 37.84 4.23
C GLY A 268 10.52 37.72 2.91
N VAL A 269 11.63 36.96 2.86
CA VAL A 269 12.46 36.77 1.66
C VAL A 269 12.22 35.35 1.11
N ASP A 270 11.97 35.25 -0.19
CA ASP A 270 11.81 33.99 -0.88
C ASP A 270 13.18 33.47 -1.33
N ALA A 271 13.52 32.22 -0.96
CA ALA A 271 14.77 31.56 -1.33
C ALA A 271 14.52 30.15 -1.83
N ASP A 272 15.22 29.73 -2.89
CA ASP A 272 15.19 28.36 -3.35
C ASP A 272 16.21 27.53 -2.55
N ILE A 273 15.75 26.49 -1.89
CA ILE A 273 16.59 25.59 -1.10
C ILE A 273 16.46 24.15 -1.60
N ALA A 274 17.51 23.35 -1.43
CA ALA A 274 17.42 21.92 -1.67
C ALA A 274 16.40 21.30 -0.71
N ILE A 275 15.57 20.36 -1.19
CA ILE A 275 14.52 19.74 -0.40
C ILE A 275 15.04 19.06 0.87
N ALA A 276 16.28 18.56 0.83
CA ALA A 276 16.95 17.97 2.01
C ALA A 276 17.18 18.97 3.17
N ARG A 277 17.06 20.28 2.92
CA ARG A 277 17.19 21.34 3.92
C ARG A 277 15.85 21.89 4.41
N LEU A 278 14.75 21.40 3.86
CA LEU A 278 13.41 21.78 4.25
C LEU A 278 13.09 21.25 5.66
N ARG A 279 12.38 22.02 6.46
CA ARG A 279 12.02 21.69 7.84
C ARG A 279 10.51 21.84 8.05
N VAL A 280 9.97 21.10 9.00
CA VAL A 280 8.60 21.30 9.47
C VAL A 280 8.48 22.72 10.04
N GLY A 281 7.38 23.41 9.67
CA GLY A 281 7.12 24.82 10.01
C GLY A 281 7.67 25.83 8.99
N ASP A 282 8.46 25.42 7.99
CA ASP A 282 8.84 26.29 6.88
C ASP A 282 7.60 26.68 6.07
N ARG A 283 7.61 27.89 5.50
CA ARG A 283 6.54 28.38 4.61
C ARG A 283 6.94 28.25 3.16
N LEU A 284 6.32 27.31 2.44
CA LEU A 284 6.53 27.12 1.02
C LEU A 284 5.73 28.13 0.20
N VAL A 285 6.38 28.71 -0.80
CA VAL A 285 5.71 29.54 -1.82
C VAL A 285 5.53 28.68 -3.06
N VAL A 286 4.30 28.29 -3.36
CA VAL A 286 3.98 27.41 -4.49
C VAL A 286 3.20 28.18 -5.54
N ARG A 287 3.81 28.39 -6.70
CA ARG A 287 3.24 29.15 -7.82
C ARG A 287 2.27 28.28 -8.64
N PRO A 288 1.43 28.87 -9.45
CA PRO A 288 0.62 28.16 -10.43
C PRO A 288 1.47 27.21 -11.29
N GLY A 289 1.04 25.95 -11.43
CA GLY A 289 1.73 24.91 -12.20
C GLY A 289 2.92 24.27 -11.47
N GLU A 290 3.35 24.76 -10.32
CA GLU A 290 4.43 24.15 -9.53
C GLU A 290 3.93 22.97 -8.70
N ARG A 291 4.85 22.04 -8.40
CA ARG A 291 4.57 20.92 -7.52
C ARG A 291 4.85 21.26 -6.06
N PHE A 292 4.02 20.77 -5.18
CA PHE A 292 4.27 20.85 -3.73
C PHE A 292 5.48 20.01 -3.35
N ALA A 293 6.46 20.64 -2.71
CA ALA A 293 7.69 19.98 -2.31
C ALA A 293 7.54 19.10 -1.05
N ALA A 294 6.51 19.36 -0.23
CA ALA A 294 6.23 18.67 1.03
C ALA A 294 4.74 18.72 1.35
N ASP A 295 4.33 17.92 2.35
CA ASP A 295 2.97 17.98 2.88
C ASP A 295 2.80 19.20 3.78
N GLY A 296 1.62 19.80 3.77
CA GLY A 296 1.37 20.99 4.59
C GLY A 296 -0.11 21.42 4.62
N PHE A 297 -0.33 22.55 5.27
CA PHE A 297 -1.61 23.26 5.25
C PHE A 297 -1.46 24.61 4.54
N VAL A 298 -2.46 24.98 3.75
CA VAL A 298 -2.50 26.30 3.14
C VAL A 298 -2.63 27.35 4.25
N ALA A 299 -1.63 28.21 4.37
CA ALA A 299 -1.64 29.34 5.29
C ALA A 299 -2.32 30.56 4.64
N GLU A 300 -2.03 30.84 3.35
CA GLU A 300 -2.57 31.97 2.60
C GLU A 300 -2.80 31.57 1.13
N GLY A 301 -3.83 32.16 0.53
CA GLY A 301 -4.19 31.94 -0.89
C GLY A 301 -5.28 30.90 -1.09
N GLU A 302 -5.83 30.89 -2.29
CA GLU A 302 -6.85 29.93 -2.74
C GLU A 302 -6.47 29.43 -4.14
N SER A 303 -6.63 28.13 -4.37
CA SER A 303 -6.33 27.49 -5.66
C SER A 303 -7.02 26.13 -5.78
N HIS A 304 -7.05 25.60 -7.00
CA HIS A 304 -7.36 24.20 -7.24
C HIS A 304 -6.05 23.40 -7.27
N VAL A 305 -6.02 22.26 -6.60
CA VAL A 305 -4.83 21.39 -6.52
C VAL A 305 -5.14 20.07 -7.19
N ASP A 306 -4.32 19.71 -8.18
CA ASP A 306 -4.37 18.40 -8.84
C ASP A 306 -3.56 17.39 -8.03
N GLU A 307 -4.27 16.54 -7.32
CA GLU A 307 -3.72 15.44 -6.52
C GLU A 307 -3.81 14.09 -7.25
N SER A 308 -4.18 14.07 -8.55
CA SER A 308 -4.49 12.85 -9.31
C SER A 308 -3.37 11.81 -9.32
N LEU A 309 -2.11 12.25 -9.32
CA LEU A 309 -0.94 11.36 -9.32
C LEU A 309 -0.67 10.72 -7.95
N VAL A 310 -1.22 11.30 -6.86
CA VAL A 310 -1.05 10.81 -5.49
C VAL A 310 -2.30 10.08 -5.02
N THR A 311 -3.47 10.67 -5.22
CA THR A 311 -4.76 10.13 -4.76
C THR A 311 -5.48 9.30 -5.83
N GLY A 312 -5.18 9.52 -7.11
CA GLY A 312 -5.89 8.92 -8.25
C GLY A 312 -7.20 9.62 -8.60
N GLU A 313 -7.53 10.76 -7.97
CA GLU A 313 -8.70 11.56 -8.33
C GLU A 313 -8.41 12.42 -9.57
N SER A 314 -9.32 12.35 -10.56
CA SER A 314 -9.12 13.05 -11.83
C SER A 314 -9.49 14.53 -11.80
N LEU A 315 -10.24 14.98 -10.78
CA LEU A 315 -10.70 16.36 -10.66
C LEU A 315 -9.84 17.11 -9.65
N PRO A 316 -9.36 18.32 -10.00
CA PRO A 316 -8.67 19.19 -9.05
C PRO A 316 -9.57 19.56 -7.87
N VAL A 317 -8.99 19.60 -6.67
CA VAL A 317 -9.69 19.90 -5.42
C VAL A 317 -9.42 21.34 -5.02
N ALA A 318 -10.48 22.11 -4.72
CA ALA A 318 -10.34 23.46 -4.21
C ALA A 318 -9.66 23.46 -2.83
N ARG A 319 -8.64 24.30 -2.66
CA ARG A 319 -7.89 24.48 -1.41
C ARG A 319 -7.89 25.96 -1.03
N ALA A 320 -8.25 26.23 0.23
CA ALA A 320 -8.28 27.53 0.87
C ALA A 320 -7.49 27.48 2.18
N PRO A 321 -7.27 28.59 2.89
CA PRO A 321 -6.57 28.60 4.18
C PRO A 321 -7.10 27.55 5.15
N GLY A 322 -6.19 26.77 5.75
CA GLY A 322 -6.49 25.58 6.56
C GLY A 322 -6.68 24.27 5.76
N GLY A 323 -6.74 24.32 4.42
CA GLY A 323 -6.82 23.14 3.56
C GLY A 323 -5.48 22.38 3.52
N ARG A 324 -5.54 21.05 3.64
CA ARG A 324 -4.36 20.19 3.55
C ARG A 324 -3.94 20.03 2.10
N VAL A 325 -2.63 20.03 1.85
CA VAL A 325 -1.99 19.73 0.55
C VAL A 325 -0.95 18.65 0.71
N THR A 326 -0.76 17.85 -0.34
CA THR A 326 0.13 16.70 -0.34
C THR A 326 1.33 16.95 -1.25
N GLY A 327 2.52 16.59 -0.78
CA GLY A 327 3.75 16.66 -1.57
C GLY A 327 3.65 15.85 -2.87
N GLY A 328 4.11 16.42 -3.99
CA GLY A 328 3.99 15.83 -5.32
C GLY A 328 2.74 16.23 -6.12
N ALA A 329 1.69 16.77 -5.47
CA ALA A 329 0.53 17.35 -6.14
C ALA A 329 0.92 18.62 -6.93
N ILE A 330 0.10 19.03 -7.88
CA ILE A 330 0.34 20.23 -8.71
C ILE A 330 -0.61 21.33 -8.30
N ASN A 331 -0.08 22.51 -8.03
CA ASN A 331 -0.87 23.72 -7.80
C ASN A 331 -1.48 24.22 -9.13
N GLY A 332 -2.75 24.55 -9.13
CA GLY A 332 -3.47 25.06 -10.30
C GLY A 332 -3.21 26.54 -10.56
N GLU A 333 -4.19 27.40 -10.25
CA GLU A 333 -4.26 28.77 -10.76
C GLU A 333 -3.77 29.84 -9.77
N GLY A 334 -3.87 29.58 -8.45
CA GLY A 334 -3.55 30.55 -7.41
C GLY A 334 -2.14 30.41 -6.88
N LEU A 335 -1.59 31.50 -6.31
CA LEU A 335 -0.39 31.45 -5.49
C LEU A 335 -0.76 30.96 -4.10
N LEU A 336 -0.11 29.90 -3.62
CA LEU A 336 -0.31 29.36 -2.29
C LEU A 336 0.91 29.54 -1.42
N LEU A 337 0.69 29.98 -0.18
CA LEU A 337 1.66 29.89 0.89
C LEU A 337 1.27 28.72 1.78
N VAL A 338 2.16 27.74 1.92
CA VAL A 338 1.88 26.47 2.60
C VAL A 338 2.83 26.29 3.78
N GLU A 339 2.29 26.06 4.95
CA GLU A 339 3.08 25.70 6.13
C GLU A 339 3.35 24.19 6.12
N VAL A 340 4.64 23.82 6.15
CA VAL A 340 5.12 22.44 6.04
C VAL A 340 4.82 21.66 7.31
N THR A 341 4.17 20.50 7.17
CA THR A 341 3.86 19.59 8.30
C THR A 341 4.67 18.31 8.29
N ALA A 342 5.10 17.83 7.12
CA ALA A 342 5.92 16.63 7.01
C ALA A 342 6.94 16.75 5.88
N VAL A 343 8.17 16.29 6.12
CA VAL A 343 9.30 16.35 5.18
C VAL A 343 10.03 15.01 5.09
N GLY A 344 10.72 14.78 3.97
CA GLY A 344 11.58 13.61 3.79
C GLY A 344 10.84 12.30 3.96
N ALA A 345 11.34 11.43 4.84
CA ALA A 345 10.78 10.10 5.08
C ALA A 345 9.36 10.11 5.66
N GLU A 346 8.94 11.19 6.32
CA GLU A 346 7.62 11.31 6.95
C GLU A 346 6.55 11.83 5.99
N SER A 347 6.93 12.31 4.79
CA SER A 347 5.97 12.77 3.80
C SER A 347 5.07 11.63 3.30
N THR A 348 3.84 11.98 2.93
CA THR A 348 2.85 11.05 2.37
C THR A 348 3.41 10.32 1.14
N LEU A 349 4.08 11.05 0.24
CA LEU A 349 4.69 10.45 -0.96
C LEU A 349 5.79 9.44 -0.60
N ALA A 350 6.67 9.76 0.37
CA ALA A 350 7.71 8.84 0.82
C ALA A 350 7.13 7.60 1.50
N ARG A 351 6.01 7.75 2.24
CA ARG A 351 5.28 6.61 2.81
C ARG A 351 4.67 5.72 1.73
N ILE A 352 4.06 6.30 0.69
CA ILE A 352 3.53 5.55 -0.46
C ILE A 352 4.66 4.76 -1.14
N VAL A 353 5.78 5.41 -1.44
CA VAL A 353 6.94 4.76 -2.07
C VAL A 353 7.43 3.59 -1.22
N ARG A 354 7.61 3.79 0.08
CA ARG A 354 8.03 2.71 1.01
C ARG A 354 7.03 1.55 1.08
N LEU A 355 5.72 1.83 1.07
CA LEU A 355 4.71 0.77 1.06
C LEU A 355 4.78 -0.05 -0.23
N VAL A 356 4.97 0.59 -1.38
CA VAL A 356 5.14 -0.12 -2.66
C VAL A 356 6.48 -0.87 -2.72
N GLU A 357 7.55 -0.35 -2.15
CA GLU A 357 8.84 -1.03 -2.02
C GLU A 357 8.73 -2.25 -1.10
N SER A 358 8.13 -2.10 0.08
CA SER A 358 7.94 -3.20 1.02
C SER A 358 7.06 -4.32 0.46
N ALA A 359 6.06 -3.96 -0.40
CA ALA A 359 5.25 -4.94 -1.12
C ALA A 359 6.10 -5.86 -2.01
N GLN A 360 7.27 -5.41 -2.41
CA GLN A 360 8.20 -6.16 -3.27
C GLN A 360 9.27 -6.91 -2.48
N GLU A 361 9.46 -6.62 -1.19
CA GLU A 361 10.50 -7.24 -0.37
C GLU A 361 10.13 -8.65 0.11
N LYS A 362 8.88 -8.86 0.51
CA LYS A 362 8.40 -10.17 0.98
C LYS A 362 7.99 -11.06 -0.17
N LYS A 363 8.38 -12.34 -0.09
CA LYS A 363 7.96 -13.35 -1.06
C LYS A 363 6.52 -13.78 -0.82
N ALA A 364 5.76 -13.88 -1.90
CA ALA A 364 4.44 -14.50 -1.89
C ALA A 364 4.54 -16.01 -1.57
N PRO A 365 3.54 -16.63 -0.91
CA PRO A 365 3.50 -18.08 -0.67
C PRO A 365 3.71 -18.90 -1.93
N ILE A 366 3.13 -18.52 -3.06
CA ILE A 366 3.31 -19.17 -4.36
C ILE A 366 4.77 -19.14 -4.83
N GLN A 367 5.55 -18.13 -4.47
CA GLN A 367 6.96 -18.02 -4.82
C GLN A 367 7.82 -19.03 -4.04
N HIS A 368 7.49 -19.28 -2.77
CA HIS A 368 8.15 -20.35 -2.00
C HIS A 368 7.92 -21.74 -2.60
N LEU A 369 6.72 -21.99 -3.15
CA LEU A 369 6.42 -23.23 -3.85
C LEU A 369 7.29 -23.36 -5.11
N VAL A 370 7.39 -22.31 -5.91
CA VAL A 370 8.22 -22.25 -7.13
C VAL A 370 9.69 -22.50 -6.81
N ASP A 371 10.21 -21.89 -5.74
CA ASP A 371 11.61 -22.09 -5.31
C ASP A 371 11.89 -23.56 -4.93
N ARG A 372 10.95 -24.20 -4.23
CA ARG A 372 11.04 -25.62 -3.85
C ARG A 372 11.02 -26.54 -5.06
N VAL A 373 10.10 -26.30 -5.99
CA VAL A 373 10.00 -27.07 -7.24
C VAL A 373 11.29 -26.91 -8.05
N SER A 374 11.82 -25.70 -8.19
CA SER A 374 13.06 -25.44 -8.92
C SER A 374 14.26 -26.16 -8.33
N ALA A 375 14.34 -26.29 -7.02
CA ALA A 375 15.44 -26.98 -6.35
C ALA A 375 15.49 -28.47 -6.67
N VAL A 376 14.34 -29.13 -6.92
CA VAL A 376 14.25 -30.55 -7.30
C VAL A 376 14.38 -30.70 -8.81
N PHE A 377 13.89 -29.76 -9.58
CA PHE A 377 13.81 -29.83 -11.05
C PHE A 377 15.18 -29.97 -11.71
N VAL A 378 16.18 -29.15 -11.28
CA VAL A 378 17.51 -29.17 -11.91
C VAL A 378 18.24 -30.51 -11.77
N PRO A 379 18.34 -31.16 -10.59
CA PRO A 379 18.87 -32.51 -10.48
C PRO A 379 18.14 -33.54 -11.35
N VAL A 380 16.81 -33.49 -11.41
CA VAL A 380 16.01 -34.40 -12.24
C VAL A 380 16.35 -34.22 -13.71
N VAL A 381 16.50 -33.00 -14.17
CA VAL A 381 16.92 -32.73 -15.57
C VAL A 381 18.31 -33.24 -15.89
N CYS A 382 19.27 -33.09 -14.97
CA CYS A 382 20.60 -33.62 -15.17
C CYS A 382 20.55 -35.16 -15.30
N LEU A 383 19.73 -35.84 -14.52
CA LEU A 383 19.51 -37.29 -14.64
C LEU A 383 18.82 -37.67 -15.95
N ALA A 384 17.81 -36.87 -16.39
CA ALA A 384 17.15 -37.11 -17.68
C ALA A 384 18.12 -36.91 -18.85
N ALA A 385 18.98 -35.89 -18.84
CA ALA A 385 20.00 -35.68 -19.84
C ALA A 385 21.01 -36.84 -19.89
N LEU A 386 21.46 -37.34 -18.71
CA LEU A 386 22.31 -38.50 -18.61
C LEU A 386 21.62 -39.76 -19.14
N ALA A 387 20.36 -39.97 -18.79
CA ALA A 387 19.58 -41.09 -19.30
C ALA A 387 19.41 -41.01 -20.82
N THR A 388 19.15 -39.85 -21.40
CA THR A 388 19.10 -39.63 -22.84
C THR A 388 20.43 -39.96 -23.52
N LEU A 389 21.55 -39.47 -22.97
CA LEU A 389 22.89 -39.78 -23.46
C LEU A 389 23.14 -41.29 -23.51
N LEU A 390 22.87 -41.98 -22.42
CA LEU A 390 23.10 -43.42 -22.31
C LEU A 390 22.15 -44.21 -23.19
N ALA A 391 20.86 -43.86 -23.24
CA ALA A 391 19.87 -44.56 -24.04
C ALA A 391 20.23 -44.51 -25.55
N TRP A 392 20.50 -43.33 -26.09
CA TRP A 392 20.86 -43.17 -27.51
C TRP A 392 22.27 -43.71 -27.80
N GLY A 393 23.24 -43.48 -26.92
CA GLY A 393 24.60 -44.00 -27.12
C GLY A 393 24.70 -45.52 -27.10
N LEU A 394 23.98 -46.19 -26.18
CA LEU A 394 23.99 -47.64 -26.08
C LEU A 394 23.07 -48.32 -27.11
N ALA A 395 21.91 -47.74 -27.42
CA ALA A 395 20.97 -48.32 -28.36
C ALA A 395 21.34 -48.08 -29.83
N GLY A 396 21.87 -46.89 -30.17
CA GLY A 396 22.16 -46.46 -31.52
C GLY A 396 23.66 -46.53 -31.90
N GLY A 397 24.57 -46.59 -30.94
CA GLY A 397 26.02 -46.48 -31.14
C GLY A 397 26.54 -45.12 -31.58
N ASP A 398 25.65 -44.14 -31.83
CA ASP A 398 26.00 -42.77 -32.22
C ASP A 398 26.10 -41.87 -30.98
N TRP A 399 27.27 -41.85 -30.39
CA TRP A 399 27.57 -41.06 -29.20
C TRP A 399 27.57 -39.54 -29.48
N GLN A 400 27.80 -39.11 -30.71
CA GLN A 400 27.77 -37.69 -31.09
C GLN A 400 26.35 -37.18 -31.02
N ARG A 401 25.43 -37.87 -31.67
CA ARG A 401 23.99 -37.55 -31.64
C ARG A 401 23.43 -37.64 -30.23
N ALA A 402 23.76 -38.71 -29.49
CA ALA A 402 23.37 -38.89 -28.10
C ALA A 402 23.80 -37.72 -27.20
N LEU A 403 25.03 -37.19 -27.40
CA LEU A 403 25.52 -36.05 -26.65
C LEU A 403 24.75 -34.76 -26.99
N LEU A 404 24.44 -34.52 -28.29
CA LEU A 404 23.68 -33.35 -28.72
C LEU A 404 22.23 -33.40 -28.20
N ASP A 405 21.59 -34.55 -28.21
CA ASP A 405 20.25 -34.70 -27.66
C ASP A 405 20.24 -34.49 -26.13
N ALA A 406 21.27 -34.99 -25.41
CA ALA A 406 21.44 -34.69 -24.01
C ALA A 406 21.69 -33.19 -23.73
N VAL A 407 22.51 -32.53 -24.59
CA VAL A 407 22.70 -31.06 -24.53
C VAL A 407 21.40 -30.30 -24.79
N ALA A 408 20.61 -30.77 -25.76
CA ALA A 408 19.31 -30.15 -26.03
C ALA A 408 18.37 -30.26 -24.81
N VAL A 409 18.36 -31.41 -24.11
CA VAL A 409 17.64 -31.62 -22.84
C VAL A 409 18.11 -30.61 -21.77
N LEU A 410 19.44 -30.46 -21.59
CA LEU A 410 19.98 -29.52 -20.59
C LEU A 410 19.60 -28.05 -20.90
N VAL A 411 19.63 -27.65 -22.16
CA VAL A 411 19.35 -26.29 -22.60
C VAL A 411 17.87 -25.97 -22.46
N ILE A 412 16.96 -26.81 -23.01
CA ILE A 412 15.50 -26.52 -22.97
C ILE A 412 14.94 -26.57 -21.56
N ALA A 413 15.52 -27.34 -20.67
CA ALA A 413 15.07 -27.49 -19.31
C ALA A 413 15.39 -26.28 -18.40
N CYS A 414 16.07 -25.27 -18.90
CA CYS A 414 16.33 -24.07 -18.10
C CYS A 414 15.01 -23.39 -17.67
N PRO A 415 14.68 -23.34 -16.35
CA PRO A 415 13.45 -22.76 -15.87
C PRO A 415 13.56 -21.22 -15.78
N CYS A 416 14.11 -20.54 -16.80
CA CYS A 416 14.38 -19.12 -16.79
C CYS A 416 13.11 -18.28 -16.59
N ALA A 417 12.02 -18.65 -17.28
CA ALA A 417 10.72 -18.00 -17.19
C ALA A 417 10.04 -18.18 -15.83
N LEU A 418 10.32 -19.32 -15.15
CA LEU A 418 9.68 -19.65 -13.88
C LEU A 418 10.05 -18.67 -12.76
N GLY A 419 11.32 -18.27 -12.68
CA GLY A 419 11.80 -17.30 -11.70
C GLY A 419 11.22 -15.89 -11.88
N LEU A 420 10.67 -15.59 -13.06
CA LEU A 420 10.10 -14.30 -13.41
C LEU A 420 8.58 -14.27 -13.32
N ALA A 421 7.92 -15.41 -13.40
CA ALA A 421 6.48 -15.52 -13.53
C ALA A 421 5.72 -14.77 -12.42
N THR A 422 6.16 -14.93 -11.17
CA THR A 422 5.53 -14.30 -10.00
C THR A 422 5.98 -12.84 -9.82
N PRO A 423 7.30 -12.52 -9.73
CA PRO A 423 7.72 -11.15 -9.45
C PRO A 423 7.26 -10.13 -10.49
N THR A 424 7.29 -10.46 -11.78
CA THR A 424 6.88 -9.51 -12.82
C THR A 424 5.38 -9.20 -12.78
N ALA A 425 4.54 -10.20 -12.50
CA ALA A 425 3.10 -10.00 -12.37
C ALA A 425 2.76 -9.20 -11.11
N LEU A 426 3.42 -9.49 -9.97
CA LEU A 426 3.28 -8.71 -8.74
C LEU A 426 3.67 -7.26 -8.94
N MET A 427 4.85 -6.99 -9.50
CA MET A 427 5.33 -5.62 -9.75
C MET A 427 4.41 -4.86 -10.72
N ALA A 428 3.92 -5.53 -11.77
CA ALA A 428 2.98 -4.91 -12.71
C ALA A 428 1.64 -4.62 -12.03
N GLY A 429 1.11 -5.54 -11.24
CA GLY A 429 -0.16 -5.42 -10.55
C GLY A 429 -0.14 -4.39 -9.43
N THR A 430 0.83 -4.45 -8.52
CA THR A 430 0.97 -3.47 -7.43
C THR A 430 1.23 -2.07 -7.96
N GLY A 431 2.04 -1.93 -9.02
CA GLY A 431 2.30 -0.65 -9.66
C GLY A 431 1.08 -0.04 -10.35
N VAL A 432 0.18 -0.87 -10.89
CA VAL A 432 -1.09 -0.40 -11.45
C VAL A 432 -2.09 -0.07 -10.34
N ALA A 433 -2.21 -0.92 -9.32
CA ALA A 433 -3.04 -0.69 -8.16
C ALA A 433 -2.70 0.64 -7.48
N ALA A 434 -1.41 0.92 -7.25
CA ALA A 434 -0.94 2.16 -6.65
C ALA A 434 -1.36 3.41 -7.44
N ARG A 435 -1.30 3.37 -8.79
CA ARG A 435 -1.77 4.48 -9.64
C ARG A 435 -3.27 4.75 -9.53
N HIS A 436 -4.03 3.77 -9.08
CA HIS A 436 -5.47 3.91 -8.83
C HIS A 436 -5.79 4.11 -7.34
N GLY A 437 -4.79 4.46 -6.51
CA GLY A 437 -4.98 4.73 -5.09
C GLY A 437 -5.15 3.48 -4.23
N ILE A 438 -4.71 2.31 -4.69
CA ILE A 438 -4.75 1.04 -3.95
C ILE A 438 -3.31 0.64 -3.63
N LEU A 439 -2.89 0.81 -2.39
CA LEU A 439 -1.56 0.44 -1.93
C LEU A 439 -1.58 -0.95 -1.30
N ILE A 440 -0.78 -1.86 -1.83
CA ILE A 440 -0.67 -3.23 -1.33
C ILE A 440 0.64 -3.33 -0.58
N LYS A 441 0.60 -3.70 0.69
CA LYS A 441 1.73 -3.70 1.62
C LYS A 441 2.71 -4.83 1.38
N ASP A 442 2.20 -6.01 0.96
CA ASP A 442 3.03 -7.17 0.67
C ASP A 442 2.39 -8.11 -0.36
N ALA A 443 3.22 -8.98 -0.89
CA ALA A 443 2.79 -9.94 -1.90
C ALA A 443 1.82 -10.99 -1.34
N GLU A 444 1.87 -11.26 -0.05
CA GLU A 444 0.96 -12.16 0.65
C GLU A 444 -0.45 -11.59 0.69
N ALA A 445 -0.60 -10.30 1.06
CA ALA A 445 -1.89 -9.62 1.06
C ALA A 445 -2.56 -9.66 -0.32
N LEU A 446 -1.79 -9.46 -1.41
CA LEU A 446 -2.29 -9.58 -2.77
C LEU A 446 -2.72 -11.01 -3.10
N GLU A 447 -1.90 -12.01 -2.70
CA GLU A 447 -2.20 -13.41 -2.96
C GLU A 447 -3.43 -13.87 -2.16
N VAL A 448 -3.58 -13.45 -0.89
CA VAL A 448 -4.74 -13.81 -0.07
C VAL A 448 -6.00 -13.08 -0.54
N ALA A 449 -5.89 -11.82 -0.96
CA ALA A 449 -7.02 -11.01 -1.41
C ALA A 449 -7.77 -11.63 -2.62
N HIS A 450 -7.10 -12.42 -3.47
CA HIS A 450 -7.75 -13.06 -4.61
C HIS A 450 -8.80 -14.10 -4.21
N ASP A 451 -8.64 -14.75 -3.06
CA ASP A 451 -9.52 -15.80 -2.54
C ASP A 451 -10.56 -15.28 -1.53
N VAL A 452 -10.59 -13.96 -1.30
CA VAL A 452 -11.57 -13.35 -0.38
C VAL A 452 -12.99 -13.65 -0.87
N SER A 453 -13.76 -14.27 0.01
CA SER A 453 -15.16 -14.64 -0.17
C SER A 453 -16.12 -13.88 0.74
N VAL A 454 -15.61 -13.25 1.79
CA VAL A 454 -16.37 -12.43 2.75
C VAL A 454 -15.63 -11.12 2.98
N VAL A 455 -16.34 -10.00 2.86
CA VAL A 455 -15.87 -8.68 3.24
C VAL A 455 -16.68 -8.17 4.43
N ALA A 456 -16.03 -8.00 5.55
CA ALA A 456 -16.58 -7.37 6.73
C ALA A 456 -16.26 -5.88 6.72
N PHE A 457 -17.28 -5.03 6.71
CA PHE A 457 -17.14 -3.60 6.75
C PHE A 457 -17.40 -3.06 8.16
N ASP A 458 -16.51 -2.21 8.66
CA ASP A 458 -16.91 -1.29 9.71
C ASP A 458 -17.94 -0.29 9.17
N LYS A 459 -18.85 0.19 10.02
CA LYS A 459 -19.86 1.16 9.62
C LYS A 459 -19.29 2.57 9.55
N THR A 460 -18.80 3.04 10.70
CA THR A 460 -18.48 4.45 10.95
C THR A 460 -17.13 4.83 10.34
N GLY A 461 -17.09 5.91 9.53
CA GLY A 461 -15.85 6.32 8.86
C GLY A 461 -15.46 5.45 7.64
N THR A 462 -16.10 4.29 7.46
CA THR A 462 -15.86 3.34 6.35
C THR A 462 -17.01 3.37 5.33
N LEU A 463 -18.19 2.87 5.67
CA LEU A 463 -19.38 2.96 4.80
C LEU A 463 -20.11 4.29 4.96
N THR A 464 -19.87 4.98 6.06
CA THR A 464 -20.37 6.32 6.34
C THR A 464 -19.23 7.30 6.48
N GLU A 465 -19.53 8.60 6.46
CA GLU A 465 -18.51 9.65 6.57
C GLU A 465 -17.94 9.78 8.00
N GLY A 466 -18.61 9.19 9.00
CA GLY A 466 -18.23 9.31 10.41
C GLY A 466 -18.50 10.70 10.99
N LYS A 467 -19.25 11.52 10.25
CA LYS A 467 -19.67 12.86 10.68
C LYS A 467 -21.18 12.87 10.83
N PRO A 468 -21.70 13.14 12.03
CA PRO A 468 -23.13 13.28 12.20
C PRO A 468 -23.64 14.45 11.38
N MET A 469 -24.77 14.27 10.71
CA MET A 469 -25.50 15.29 9.99
C MET A 469 -26.90 15.42 10.56
N LEU A 470 -27.47 16.62 10.47
CA LEU A 470 -28.89 16.84 10.77
C LEU A 470 -29.73 16.26 9.63
N VAL A 471 -30.54 15.23 9.91
CA VAL A 471 -31.34 14.51 8.90
C VAL A 471 -32.82 14.82 8.98
N ALA A 472 -33.30 15.31 10.13
CA ALA A 472 -34.65 15.78 10.28
C ALA A 472 -34.73 16.89 11.32
N CYS A 473 -35.64 17.81 11.09
CA CYS A 473 -35.94 18.92 11.98
C CYS A 473 -37.48 19.07 12.03
N GLU A 474 -38.08 18.63 13.12
CA GLU A 474 -39.53 18.49 13.27
C GLU A 474 -40.00 19.48 14.32
N ALA A 475 -40.73 20.50 13.90
CA ALA A 475 -41.24 21.56 14.76
C ALA A 475 -42.69 21.27 15.18
N VAL A 476 -43.05 21.55 16.44
CA VAL A 476 -44.40 21.39 16.95
C VAL A 476 -45.35 22.37 16.30
N ASP A 477 -44.86 23.59 15.97
CA ASP A 477 -45.62 24.64 15.31
C ASP A 477 -45.63 24.51 13.78
N GLY A 478 -44.96 23.51 13.22
CA GLY A 478 -44.87 23.27 11.79
C GLY A 478 -43.87 24.18 11.04
N ASP A 479 -43.01 24.91 11.76
CA ASP A 479 -41.95 25.72 11.19
C ASP A 479 -40.54 25.16 11.46
N PRO A 480 -40.02 24.22 10.63
CA PRO A 480 -38.72 23.64 10.82
C PRO A 480 -37.56 24.65 10.61
N ALA A 481 -37.77 25.72 9.82
CA ALA A 481 -36.74 26.72 9.59
C ALA A 481 -36.49 27.56 10.85
N ARG A 482 -37.54 27.91 11.55
CA ARG A 482 -37.47 28.58 12.85
C ARG A 482 -36.85 27.67 13.91
N LEU A 483 -37.25 26.38 13.95
CA LEU A 483 -36.69 25.42 14.88
C LEU A 483 -35.16 25.24 14.67
N LEU A 484 -34.74 25.17 13.40
CA LEU A 484 -33.32 25.06 13.04
C LEU A 484 -32.54 26.32 13.48
N ALA A 485 -33.06 27.48 13.23
CA ALA A 485 -32.44 28.76 13.64
C ALA A 485 -32.25 28.83 15.16
N LEU A 486 -33.29 28.44 15.95
CA LEU A 486 -33.21 28.42 17.41
C LEU A 486 -32.25 27.35 17.91
N ALA A 487 -32.26 26.14 17.32
CA ALA A 487 -31.30 25.09 17.65
C ALA A 487 -29.87 25.50 17.36
N ALA A 488 -29.61 26.17 16.22
CA ALA A 488 -28.31 26.72 15.87
C ALA A 488 -27.83 27.79 16.84
N ALA A 489 -28.74 28.66 17.27
CA ALA A 489 -28.42 29.68 18.28
C ALA A 489 -27.97 29.06 19.61
N VAL A 490 -28.65 28.01 20.08
CA VAL A 490 -28.30 27.29 21.30
C VAL A 490 -26.95 26.56 21.14
N GLN A 491 -26.61 26.12 19.94
CA GLN A 491 -25.37 25.34 19.65
C GLN A 491 -24.18 26.25 19.27
N GLY A 492 -24.36 27.54 19.11
CA GLY A 492 -23.34 28.47 18.58
C GLY A 492 -22.01 28.54 19.34
N GLY A 493 -21.97 28.08 20.59
CA GLY A 493 -20.73 28.02 21.40
C GLY A 493 -20.21 26.59 21.66
N SER A 494 -20.76 25.58 21.03
CA SER A 494 -20.40 24.18 21.26
C SER A 494 -19.51 23.63 20.17
N THR A 495 -18.43 22.95 20.57
CA THR A 495 -17.54 22.20 19.66
C THR A 495 -17.96 20.75 19.46
N HIS A 496 -19.07 20.34 20.05
CA HIS A 496 -19.56 18.96 19.94
C HIS A 496 -19.96 18.63 18.48
N PRO A 497 -19.66 17.42 17.97
CA PRO A 497 -19.99 17.05 16.58
C PRO A 497 -21.46 17.23 16.19
N LEU A 498 -22.40 16.95 17.10
CA LEU A 498 -23.83 17.19 16.86
C LEU A 498 -24.15 18.69 16.75
N ALA A 499 -23.43 19.54 17.49
CA ALA A 499 -23.58 20.98 17.39
C ALA A 499 -23.11 21.48 16.01
N GLN A 500 -21.98 20.99 15.54
CA GLN A 500 -21.47 21.33 14.21
C GLN A 500 -22.47 20.92 13.12
N ALA A 501 -23.11 19.75 13.23
CA ALA A 501 -24.13 19.31 12.29
C ALA A 501 -25.33 20.25 12.19
N VAL A 502 -25.77 20.86 13.32
CA VAL A 502 -26.84 21.86 13.32
C VAL A 502 -26.36 23.16 12.71
N LEU A 503 -25.13 23.60 13.05
CA LEU A 503 -24.55 24.84 12.55
C LEU A 503 -24.27 24.78 11.04
N ASP A 504 -23.82 23.64 10.56
CA ASP A 504 -23.57 23.39 9.13
C ASP A 504 -24.89 23.47 8.36
N MET A 505 -25.93 22.78 8.81
CA MET A 505 -27.24 22.82 8.17
C MET A 505 -27.83 24.25 8.18
N ALA A 506 -27.64 24.99 9.26
CA ALA A 506 -28.09 26.36 9.36
C ALA A 506 -27.34 27.30 8.37
N ARG A 507 -26.04 27.06 8.15
CA ARG A 507 -25.24 27.76 7.13
C ARG A 507 -25.68 27.41 5.71
N ASP A 508 -25.86 26.14 5.42
CA ASP A 508 -26.26 25.64 4.09
C ASP A 508 -27.65 26.15 3.68
N THR A 509 -28.56 26.25 4.64
CA THR A 509 -29.91 26.77 4.42
C THR A 509 -30.01 28.31 4.53
N HIS A 510 -28.88 28.99 4.78
CA HIS A 510 -28.82 30.41 5.04
C HIS A 510 -29.82 30.90 6.13
N ALA A 511 -30.00 30.05 7.17
CA ALA A 511 -30.91 30.36 8.27
C ALA A 511 -30.45 31.59 9.04
N ARG A 512 -31.40 32.49 9.34
CA ARG A 512 -31.12 33.66 10.17
C ARG A 512 -31.04 33.24 11.65
N VAL A 513 -29.82 32.96 12.10
CA VAL A 513 -29.58 32.51 13.49
C VAL A 513 -29.64 33.68 14.44
N PRO A 514 -30.57 33.67 15.41
CA PRO A 514 -30.70 34.76 16.39
C PRO A 514 -29.52 34.76 17.36
N ALA A 515 -29.22 35.92 17.94
CA ALA A 515 -28.17 36.05 18.91
C ALA A 515 -28.50 35.29 20.21
N ALA A 516 -27.54 34.51 20.70
CA ALA A 516 -27.65 33.78 21.94
C ALA A 516 -26.60 34.24 22.95
N GLY A 517 -27.01 34.25 24.22
CA GLY A 517 -26.13 34.52 25.37
C GLY A 517 -26.33 33.49 26.46
N ALA A 518 -25.54 33.59 27.52
CA ALA A 518 -25.57 32.66 28.66
C ALA A 518 -25.51 31.18 28.23
N LEU A 519 -24.71 30.87 27.19
CA LEU A 519 -24.48 29.51 26.70
C LEU A 519 -23.87 28.64 27.81
N ARG A 520 -24.50 27.49 28.12
CA ARG A 520 -24.07 26.58 29.14
C ARG A 520 -24.22 25.12 28.69
N ALA A 521 -23.12 24.42 28.64
CA ALA A 521 -23.16 22.96 28.47
C ALA A 521 -23.59 22.30 29.79
N VAL A 522 -24.51 21.34 29.70
CA VAL A 522 -24.96 20.50 30.82
C VAL A 522 -24.43 19.08 30.58
N PRO A 523 -23.38 18.64 31.30
CA PRO A 523 -22.72 17.37 31.05
C PRO A 523 -23.69 16.20 31.04
N GLY A 524 -23.65 15.37 29.98
CA GLY A 524 -24.51 14.21 29.79
C GLY A 524 -25.98 14.49 29.49
N LYS A 525 -26.39 15.77 29.36
CA LYS A 525 -27.79 16.16 29.15
C LYS A 525 -28.00 16.96 27.85
N GLY A 526 -27.18 18.00 27.64
CA GLY A 526 -27.32 18.86 26.46
C GLY A 526 -26.75 20.28 26.66
N VAL A 527 -27.34 21.26 26.01
CA VAL A 527 -26.92 22.68 26.06
C VAL A 527 -28.12 23.57 26.35
N ALA A 528 -27.93 24.60 27.16
CA ALA A 528 -28.91 25.63 27.45
C ALA A 528 -28.36 27.01 27.06
N ALA A 529 -29.25 27.90 26.59
CA ALA A 529 -28.89 29.25 26.21
C ALA A 529 -30.09 30.21 26.31
N ARG A 530 -29.80 31.45 26.50
CA ARG A 530 -30.79 32.51 26.35
C ARG A 530 -30.71 33.09 24.93
N VAL A 531 -31.79 32.95 24.16
CA VAL A 531 -31.84 33.36 22.76
C VAL A 531 -32.73 34.58 22.61
N ARG A 532 -32.25 35.64 21.93
CA ARG A 532 -33.03 36.82 21.59
C ARG A 532 -33.82 36.58 20.31
N VAL A 533 -35.14 36.61 20.43
CA VAL A 533 -36.01 36.48 19.25
C VAL A 533 -36.39 37.87 18.77
N PRO A 534 -36.18 38.22 17.47
CA PRO A 534 -36.67 39.50 16.89
C PRO A 534 -38.18 39.64 17.06
N ALA A 535 -38.64 40.89 17.23
CA ALA A 535 -40.06 41.19 17.48
C ALA A 535 -41.02 40.70 16.36
N ASP A 536 -40.52 40.57 15.14
CA ASP A 536 -41.30 40.16 13.96
C ASP A 536 -41.59 38.64 13.94
N ALA A 537 -40.96 37.85 14.82
CA ALA A 537 -41.15 36.40 14.95
C ALA A 537 -41.98 35.99 16.18
N GLN A 538 -42.76 36.90 16.74
CA GLN A 538 -43.54 36.67 17.96
C GLN A 538 -44.87 35.97 17.67
N PRO A 539 -45.39 35.09 18.56
CA PRO A 539 -46.74 34.52 18.45
C PRO A 539 -47.80 35.61 18.45
N SER A 540 -48.90 35.37 17.77
CA SER A 540 -50.01 36.32 17.64
C SER A 540 -50.51 36.82 18.99
N ALA A 541 -51.09 38.04 18.99
CA ALA A 541 -51.58 38.68 20.19
C ALA A 541 -52.63 37.82 20.98
N GLU A 542 -53.33 36.92 20.26
CA GLU A 542 -54.27 35.96 20.86
C GLU A 542 -53.55 34.82 21.63
N ALA A 543 -52.44 34.31 21.12
CA ALA A 543 -51.63 33.33 21.82
C ALA A 543 -51.03 33.89 23.12
N ARG A 544 -50.60 35.17 23.10
CA ARG A 544 -50.11 35.88 24.30
C ARG A 544 -51.23 36.12 25.36
N ARG A 545 -52.42 36.39 24.92
CA ARG A 545 -53.59 36.54 25.84
C ARG A 545 -53.94 35.20 26.48
N ALA A 546 -53.91 34.09 25.73
CA ALA A 546 -54.18 32.75 26.26
C ALA A 546 -53.12 32.32 27.28
N GLU A 547 -51.86 32.64 27.02
CA GLU A 547 -50.75 32.38 27.96
C GLU A 547 -50.84 33.24 29.23
N ALA A 548 -51.17 34.48 29.12
CA ALA A 548 -51.37 35.38 30.27
C ALA A 548 -52.54 34.93 31.15
N ILE A 549 -53.63 34.46 30.56
CA ILE A 549 -54.79 33.89 31.29
C ILE A 549 -54.39 32.59 31.97
N ALA A 550 -53.66 31.68 31.33
CA ALA A 550 -53.16 30.43 31.91
C ALA A 550 -52.17 30.70 33.05
N ALA A 551 -51.22 31.60 32.88
CA ALA A 551 -50.24 31.99 33.90
C ALA A 551 -50.93 32.63 35.13
N SER A 552 -51.95 33.48 34.91
CA SER A 552 -52.75 34.08 35.98
C SER A 552 -53.54 33.03 36.75
N ALA A 553 -54.12 32.04 36.09
CA ALA A 553 -54.85 30.95 36.71
C ALA A 553 -53.94 30.02 37.57
N ILE A 554 -52.72 29.76 37.07
CA ILE A 554 -51.71 28.99 37.78
C ILE A 554 -51.16 29.73 39.02
N MET A 555 -50.95 31.06 38.92
CA MET A 555 -50.53 31.87 40.05
C MET A 555 -51.63 31.98 41.12
N SER A 556 -52.85 32.09 40.73
CA SER A 556 -54.01 32.11 41.64
C SER A 556 -54.18 30.76 42.33
N ALA A 557 -53.99 29.62 41.62
CA ALA A 557 -54.03 28.29 42.22
C ALA A 557 -52.85 28.03 43.17
N ARG A 558 -51.66 28.59 42.93
CA ARG A 558 -50.49 28.50 43.82
C ARG A 558 -50.64 29.37 45.06
N GLN A 559 -51.24 30.50 44.98
CA GLN A 559 -51.52 31.35 46.13
C GLN A 559 -52.55 30.74 47.09
N SER A 560 -53.51 30.01 46.56
CA SER A 560 -54.48 29.26 47.36
C SER A 560 -53.94 27.98 47.98
N ALA A 561 -52.78 27.46 47.46
CA ALA A 561 -52.14 26.25 47.97
C ALA A 561 -51.01 26.43 48.98
N GLY A 562 -50.68 27.70 49.35
CA GLY A 562 -49.74 28.00 50.45
C GLY A 562 -48.27 27.57 50.21
N LEU A 563 -47.82 27.41 48.97
CA LEU A 563 -46.45 26.98 48.61
C LEU A 563 -45.51 28.18 48.48
N SER A 564 -44.56 28.32 49.39
CA SER A 564 -43.46 29.29 49.37
C SER A 564 -42.51 29.02 48.21
N PRO A 565 -41.86 30.08 47.62
CA PRO A 565 -40.90 29.93 46.54
C PRO A 565 -39.64 29.24 47.09
N GLY A 566 -39.47 27.98 46.75
CA GLY A 566 -38.23 27.26 47.08
C GLY A 566 -37.06 27.72 46.20
N ALA A 567 -35.92 27.91 46.86
CA ALA A 567 -34.66 28.34 46.39
C ALA A 567 -34.19 27.68 45.08
N GLY A 568 -34.23 28.41 44.02
CA GLY A 568 -33.73 28.02 42.70
C GLY A 568 -33.72 29.19 41.74
N LEU A 569 -32.98 30.24 42.07
CA LEU A 569 -32.62 31.31 41.12
C LEU A 569 -31.59 32.27 41.71
N ALA A 570 -30.40 31.80 41.87
CA ALA A 570 -29.22 32.67 41.94
C ALA A 570 -28.66 32.84 40.54
N LEU A 571 -29.42 33.44 39.63
CA LEU A 571 -28.96 33.81 38.29
C LEU A 571 -29.48 35.24 37.94
N ALA A 572 -29.67 36.06 38.95
CA ALA A 572 -30.18 37.41 38.74
C ALA A 572 -29.20 38.51 39.16
N ALA A 573 -27.92 38.37 38.93
CA ALA A 573 -26.96 39.39 39.30
C ALA A 573 -25.81 39.58 38.31
N GLU A 574 -26.02 39.43 37.04
CA GLU A 574 -25.05 39.92 36.04
C GLU A 574 -25.76 40.14 34.68
N ASN A 575 -26.56 41.15 34.54
CA ASN A 575 -26.82 41.77 33.23
C ASN A 575 -27.74 42.96 33.36
N ALA A 576 -27.18 44.07 33.77
CA ALA A 576 -27.78 45.41 33.63
C ALA A 576 -27.49 45.97 32.22
N ILE A 577 -27.87 45.22 31.19
CA ILE A 577 -27.99 45.74 29.82
C ILE A 577 -29.06 44.89 29.11
N ASP A 578 -30.30 45.12 29.36
CA ASP A 578 -31.37 44.63 28.45
C ASP A 578 -32.73 45.27 28.75
N ALA A 579 -32.87 46.46 28.24
CA ALA A 579 -34.20 47.08 28.11
C ALA A 579 -34.60 47.13 26.64
N ALA A 580 -34.84 46.01 25.99
CA ALA A 580 -35.67 45.93 24.76
C ALA A 580 -35.51 44.61 24.02
N GLY A 581 -35.96 43.49 24.59
CA GLY A 581 -36.00 42.22 23.84
C GLY A 581 -36.42 41.07 24.75
N HIS A 582 -37.49 40.37 24.46
CA HIS A 582 -37.87 39.16 25.21
C HIS A 582 -36.90 38.02 24.84
N GLY A 583 -36.07 37.60 25.78
CA GLY A 583 -35.17 36.43 25.61
C GLY A 583 -35.92 35.15 25.94
N LEU A 584 -35.75 34.09 25.14
CA LEU A 584 -36.19 32.73 25.43
C LEU A 584 -35.09 31.97 26.09
N ASP A 585 -35.38 31.31 27.22
CA ASP A 585 -34.46 30.34 27.82
C ASP A 585 -34.70 28.96 27.17
N LEU A 586 -33.78 28.56 26.32
CA LEU A 586 -33.88 27.34 25.51
C LEU A 586 -32.96 26.26 26.02
N CYS A 587 -33.44 25.02 25.99
CA CYS A 587 -32.69 23.82 26.28
C CYS A 587 -32.74 22.85 25.11
N LEU A 588 -31.58 22.43 24.60
CA LEU A 588 -31.47 21.40 23.58
C LEU A 588 -30.72 20.18 24.15
N GLY A 589 -31.37 19.01 24.16
CA GLY A 589 -30.75 17.81 24.74
C GLY A 589 -31.58 16.52 24.67
N SER A 590 -31.20 15.55 25.48
CA SER A 590 -31.78 14.20 25.50
C SER A 590 -33.23 14.19 26.01
N ALA A 591 -34.02 13.19 25.60
CA ALA A 591 -35.36 12.97 26.08
C ALA A 591 -35.41 12.83 27.60
N ARG A 592 -34.42 12.21 28.21
CA ARG A 592 -34.31 12.06 29.67
C ARG A 592 -34.22 13.45 30.35
N TRP A 593 -33.41 14.34 29.80
CA TRP A 593 -33.28 15.68 30.34
C TRP A 593 -34.56 16.50 30.18
N MET A 594 -35.25 16.35 29.06
CA MET A 594 -36.57 16.98 28.86
C MET A 594 -37.59 16.51 29.86
N ALA A 595 -37.62 15.21 30.16
CA ALA A 595 -38.49 14.67 31.22
C ALA A 595 -38.14 15.20 32.61
N GLU A 596 -36.85 15.36 32.95
CA GLU A 596 -36.42 15.99 34.20
C GLU A 596 -36.87 17.47 34.30
N LEU A 597 -36.95 18.16 33.16
CA LEU A 597 -37.43 19.56 33.07
C LEU A 597 -38.96 19.63 33.07
N GLY A 598 -39.68 18.50 32.98
CA GLY A 598 -41.12 18.45 32.90
C GLY A 598 -41.73 18.80 31.53
N VAL A 599 -40.94 18.66 30.46
CA VAL A 599 -41.42 18.90 29.09
C VAL A 599 -42.27 17.74 28.61
N ASP A 600 -43.47 17.99 28.10
CA ASP A 600 -44.31 17.00 27.45
C ASP A 600 -43.81 16.70 26.02
N LEU A 601 -43.37 15.45 25.77
CA LEU A 601 -42.87 15.01 24.48
C LEU A 601 -43.96 14.34 23.61
N ALA A 602 -45.17 14.13 24.10
CA ALA A 602 -46.26 13.46 23.39
C ALA A 602 -46.57 14.03 21.99
N PRO A 603 -46.49 15.33 21.74
CA PRO A 603 -46.80 15.89 20.41
C PRO A 603 -45.93 15.29 19.26
N LEU A 604 -44.70 14.85 19.53
CA LEU A 604 -43.77 14.35 18.51
C LEU A 604 -43.33 12.90 18.80
N ALA A 605 -44.00 12.19 19.73
CA ALA A 605 -43.58 10.88 20.17
C ALA A 605 -43.60 9.84 19.03
N SER A 606 -44.66 9.81 18.22
CA SER A 606 -44.78 8.87 17.08
C SER A 606 -43.67 9.09 16.03
N ARG A 607 -43.33 10.36 15.76
CA ARG A 607 -42.27 10.73 14.84
C ARG A 607 -40.90 10.41 15.42
N ALA A 608 -40.71 10.61 16.69
CA ALA A 608 -39.48 10.24 17.39
C ALA A 608 -39.26 8.72 17.34
N ASP A 609 -40.30 7.91 17.59
CA ASP A 609 -40.22 6.43 17.50
C ASP A 609 -39.89 5.96 16.08
N GLU A 610 -40.43 6.61 15.07
CA GLU A 610 -40.09 6.31 13.67
C GLU A 610 -38.61 6.60 13.38
N LEU A 611 -38.12 7.79 13.76
CA LEU A 611 -36.74 8.19 13.56
C LEU A 611 -35.77 7.33 14.37
N GLN A 612 -36.14 6.91 15.59
CA GLN A 612 -35.35 5.98 16.39
C GLN A 612 -35.31 4.58 15.77
N ARG A 613 -36.40 4.08 15.20
CA ARG A 613 -36.41 2.81 14.44
C ARG A 613 -35.49 2.86 13.22
N LEU A 614 -35.34 4.05 12.60
CA LEU A 614 -34.37 4.30 11.54
C LEU A 614 -32.93 4.53 12.07
N GLY A 615 -32.70 4.31 13.37
CA GLY A 615 -31.38 4.44 13.99
C GLY A 615 -30.87 5.87 14.12
N ARG A 616 -31.74 6.86 14.17
CA ARG A 616 -31.34 8.26 14.32
C ARG A 616 -31.13 8.63 15.77
N THR A 617 -30.13 9.47 16.05
CA THR A 617 -29.92 10.08 17.36
C THR A 617 -30.83 11.30 17.46
N LEU A 618 -31.61 11.40 18.54
CA LEU A 618 -32.56 12.51 18.72
C LEU A 618 -32.08 13.49 19.78
N SER A 619 -32.31 14.77 19.55
CA SER A 619 -32.23 15.83 20.55
C SER A 619 -33.50 16.68 20.47
N TRP A 620 -33.95 17.10 21.63
CA TRP A 620 -35.20 17.85 21.79
C TRP A 620 -34.91 19.29 22.16
N LEU A 621 -35.57 20.24 21.52
CA LEU A 621 -35.52 21.63 21.84
C LEU A 621 -36.76 22.06 22.61
N ALA A 622 -36.57 22.64 23.76
CA ALA A 622 -37.65 23.13 24.61
C ALA A 622 -37.39 24.58 25.05
N ASP A 623 -38.47 25.31 25.20
CA ASP A 623 -38.53 26.61 25.86
C ASP A 623 -38.89 26.41 27.34
N VAL A 624 -37.99 26.89 28.22
CA VAL A 624 -38.17 26.82 29.67
C VAL A 624 -38.40 28.19 30.32
N THR A 625 -38.72 29.19 29.48
CA THR A 625 -38.98 30.56 29.92
C THR A 625 -40.26 30.58 30.80
N GLY A 626 -40.22 31.28 31.91
CA GLY A 626 -41.39 31.55 32.74
C GLY A 626 -41.92 30.34 33.57
N GLY A 627 -41.19 29.24 33.66
CA GLY A 627 -41.47 28.14 34.58
C GLY A 627 -42.46 27.07 34.08
N THR A 628 -43.04 27.20 32.89
CA THR A 628 -43.86 26.18 32.20
C THR A 628 -43.12 25.72 30.98
N PRO A 629 -42.40 24.58 31.04
CA PRO A 629 -41.61 24.04 29.94
C PRO A 629 -42.50 23.69 28.75
N ARG A 630 -42.10 24.11 27.54
CA ARG A 630 -42.81 23.84 26.30
C ARG A 630 -41.91 23.21 25.28
N LEU A 631 -42.34 22.12 24.68
CA LEU A 631 -41.64 21.53 23.55
C LEU A 631 -41.74 22.43 22.30
N LEU A 632 -40.63 22.73 21.68
CA LEU A 632 -40.56 23.42 20.40
C LEU A 632 -40.40 22.47 19.23
N GLY A 633 -39.62 21.41 19.41
CA GLY A 633 -39.44 20.40 18.39
C GLY A 633 -38.33 19.41 18.71
N LEU A 634 -38.07 18.55 17.77
CA LEU A 634 -36.95 17.60 17.81
C LEU A 634 -36.05 17.75 16.60
N VAL A 635 -34.78 17.49 16.78
CA VAL A 635 -33.76 17.37 15.74
C VAL A 635 -33.18 15.97 15.73
N ALA A 636 -33.06 15.36 14.55
CA ALA A 636 -32.56 14.03 14.39
C ALA A 636 -31.25 14.04 13.64
N PHE A 637 -30.29 13.27 14.15
CA PHE A 637 -28.96 13.15 13.57
C PHE A 637 -28.77 11.74 13.01
N GLY A 638 -28.09 11.69 11.89
CA GLY A 638 -27.67 10.46 11.24
C GLY A 638 -26.28 10.57 10.68
N ASP A 639 -25.67 9.45 10.41
CA ASP A 639 -24.40 9.43 9.68
C ASP A 639 -24.68 9.32 8.18
N ARG A 640 -24.00 10.12 7.37
CA ARG A 640 -24.17 10.12 5.91
C ARG A 640 -23.46 8.92 5.32
N LEU A 641 -24.13 8.19 4.41
CA LEU A 641 -23.47 7.18 3.62
C LEU A 641 -22.40 7.83 2.73
N ARG A 642 -21.25 7.19 2.64
CA ARG A 642 -20.21 7.62 1.69
C ARG A 642 -20.70 7.43 0.27
N ASP A 643 -20.27 8.34 -0.57
CA ASP A 643 -20.50 8.24 -2.00
C ASP A 643 -19.88 6.92 -2.52
N GLY A 644 -20.65 6.18 -3.31
CA GLY A 644 -20.23 4.89 -3.85
C GLY A 644 -20.35 3.70 -2.89
N ALA A 645 -20.82 3.84 -1.65
CA ALA A 645 -20.95 2.72 -0.72
C ALA A 645 -21.95 1.65 -1.23
N ILE A 646 -23.09 2.08 -1.76
CA ILE A 646 -24.10 1.17 -2.36
C ILE A 646 -23.48 0.43 -3.56
N GLU A 647 -22.82 1.16 -4.46
CA GLU A 647 -22.16 0.59 -5.64
C GLU A 647 -21.07 -0.41 -5.24
N ALA A 648 -20.29 -0.08 -4.21
CA ALA A 648 -19.23 -0.96 -3.70
C ALA A 648 -19.79 -2.31 -3.23
N VAL A 649 -20.86 -2.30 -2.43
CA VAL A 649 -21.52 -3.52 -1.95
C VAL A 649 -22.09 -4.31 -3.12
N GLN A 650 -22.77 -3.67 -4.07
CA GLN A 650 -23.32 -4.32 -5.25
C GLN A 650 -22.24 -4.98 -6.11
N ARG A 651 -21.15 -4.26 -6.39
CA ARG A 651 -20.00 -4.81 -7.14
C ARG A 651 -19.35 -6.00 -6.46
N LEU A 652 -19.28 -6.02 -5.12
CA LEU A 652 -18.80 -7.17 -4.37
C LEU A 652 -19.75 -8.37 -4.50
N HIS A 653 -21.06 -8.15 -4.44
CA HIS A 653 -22.06 -9.20 -4.67
C HIS A 653 -21.97 -9.77 -6.09
N ASP A 654 -21.80 -8.92 -7.12
CA ASP A 654 -21.59 -9.35 -8.51
C ASP A 654 -20.30 -10.17 -8.66
N GLN A 655 -19.30 -9.91 -7.84
CA GLN A 655 -18.06 -10.70 -7.76
C GLN A 655 -18.20 -12.00 -6.96
N GLY A 656 -19.39 -12.31 -6.44
CA GLY A 656 -19.66 -13.48 -5.61
C GLY A 656 -19.10 -13.37 -4.19
N VAL A 657 -18.86 -12.14 -3.72
CA VAL A 657 -18.32 -11.87 -2.37
C VAL A 657 -19.47 -11.50 -1.43
N ARG A 658 -19.57 -12.22 -0.32
CA ARG A 658 -20.55 -11.93 0.75
C ARG A 658 -20.07 -10.70 1.54
N THR A 659 -20.99 -9.79 1.82
CA THR A 659 -20.71 -8.60 2.62
C THR A 659 -21.35 -8.72 3.99
N VAL A 660 -20.64 -8.29 5.03
CA VAL A 660 -21.05 -8.29 6.43
C VAL A 660 -20.79 -6.91 7.01
N MET A 661 -21.73 -6.38 7.77
CA MET A 661 -21.51 -5.13 8.51
C MET A 661 -21.17 -5.44 9.96
N VAL A 662 -20.11 -4.83 10.46
CA VAL A 662 -19.66 -4.92 11.86
C VAL A 662 -19.64 -3.52 12.44
N SER A 663 -20.39 -3.27 13.51
CA SER A 663 -20.49 -1.93 14.09
C SER A 663 -20.56 -1.98 15.62
N GLY A 664 -19.95 -1.01 16.28
CA GLY A 664 -20.15 -0.74 17.70
C GLY A 664 -21.45 -0.03 18.03
N ASP A 665 -22.19 0.43 17.02
CA ASP A 665 -23.45 1.14 17.20
C ASP A 665 -24.59 0.20 17.58
N GLY A 666 -25.67 0.79 18.11
CA GLY A 666 -26.89 0.08 18.42
C GLY A 666 -27.54 -0.58 17.20
N ARG A 667 -28.25 -1.69 17.44
CA ARG A 667 -28.83 -2.55 16.40
C ARG A 667 -29.69 -1.81 15.38
N ALA A 668 -30.53 -0.87 15.83
CA ALA A 668 -31.40 -0.11 14.93
C ALA A 668 -30.62 0.74 13.95
N SER A 669 -29.54 1.39 14.41
CA SER A 669 -28.66 2.22 13.56
C SER A 669 -27.93 1.36 12.53
N ALA A 670 -27.36 0.24 12.95
CA ALA A 670 -26.64 -0.65 12.05
C ALA A 670 -27.58 -1.30 11.03
N ALA A 671 -28.75 -1.77 11.46
CA ALA A 671 -29.75 -2.39 10.58
C ALA A 671 -30.26 -1.42 9.52
N GLY A 672 -30.54 -0.15 9.89
CA GLY A 672 -31.01 0.86 8.94
C GLY A 672 -30.00 1.16 7.85
N VAL A 673 -28.71 1.28 8.19
CA VAL A 673 -27.64 1.48 7.21
C VAL A 673 -27.44 0.24 6.35
N ALA A 674 -27.45 -0.95 6.92
CA ALA A 674 -27.28 -2.20 6.19
C ALA A 674 -28.41 -2.43 5.17
N GLN A 675 -29.64 -2.12 5.52
CA GLN A 675 -30.79 -2.21 4.63
C GLN A 675 -30.63 -1.29 3.41
N LEU A 676 -30.17 -0.05 3.61
CA LEU A 676 -29.91 0.90 2.52
C LEU A 676 -28.80 0.42 1.59
N LEU A 677 -27.81 -0.30 2.12
CA LEU A 677 -26.67 -0.82 1.37
C LEU A 677 -26.92 -2.20 0.76
N GLY A 678 -28.02 -2.89 1.13
CA GLY A 678 -28.28 -4.26 0.70
C GLY A 678 -27.40 -5.31 1.39
N ILE A 679 -26.87 -5.02 2.60
CA ILE A 679 -26.09 -5.96 3.40
C ILE A 679 -27.05 -6.78 4.28
N ALA A 680 -27.07 -8.10 4.08
CA ALA A 680 -28.00 -8.98 4.78
C ALA A 680 -27.53 -9.35 6.20
N GLU A 681 -26.24 -9.42 6.44
CA GLU A 681 -25.67 -9.87 7.72
C GLU A 681 -25.09 -8.69 8.48
N VAL A 682 -25.60 -8.46 9.71
CA VAL A 682 -25.24 -7.31 10.55
C VAL A 682 -24.89 -7.77 11.95
N HIS A 683 -23.74 -7.38 12.43
CA HIS A 683 -23.30 -7.54 13.81
C HIS A 683 -23.16 -6.15 14.44
N ALA A 684 -24.12 -5.81 15.27
CA ALA A 684 -24.18 -4.53 15.99
C ALA A 684 -23.72 -4.71 17.44
N GLU A 685 -23.38 -3.59 18.09
CA GLU A 685 -22.96 -3.53 19.50
C GLU A 685 -21.67 -4.32 19.77
N VAL A 686 -20.83 -4.49 18.75
CA VAL A 686 -19.56 -5.24 18.82
C VAL A 686 -18.46 -4.33 19.37
N LEU A 687 -17.86 -4.70 20.49
CA LEU A 687 -16.74 -3.97 21.06
C LEU A 687 -15.46 -4.15 20.21
N PRO A 688 -14.54 -3.19 20.24
CA PRO A 688 -13.30 -3.27 19.45
C PRO A 688 -12.51 -4.58 19.65
N GLY A 689 -12.42 -5.07 20.89
CA GLY A 689 -11.74 -6.33 21.21
C GLY A 689 -12.47 -7.59 20.69
N GLU A 690 -13.77 -7.52 20.44
CA GLU A 690 -14.58 -8.66 20.01
C GLU A 690 -14.62 -8.79 18.48
N LYS A 691 -14.30 -7.71 17.73
CA LYS A 691 -14.28 -7.72 16.25
C LYS A 691 -13.36 -8.82 15.71
N ALA A 692 -12.19 -9.02 16.31
CA ALA A 692 -11.25 -10.06 15.90
C ALA A 692 -11.81 -11.49 16.08
N ALA A 693 -12.50 -11.75 17.20
CA ALA A 693 -13.15 -13.04 17.46
C ALA A 693 -14.31 -13.28 16.50
N LEU A 694 -15.07 -12.24 16.18
CA LEU A 694 -16.13 -12.31 15.18
C LEU A 694 -15.59 -12.70 13.80
N LEU A 695 -14.51 -12.09 13.34
CA LEU A 695 -13.87 -12.45 12.07
C LEU A 695 -13.42 -13.92 12.04
N ALA A 696 -12.90 -14.44 13.17
CA ALA A 696 -12.57 -15.85 13.28
C ALA A 696 -13.80 -16.76 13.16
N SER A 697 -14.95 -16.33 13.68
CA SER A 697 -16.22 -17.06 13.54
C SER A 697 -16.72 -17.06 12.11
N LEU A 698 -16.60 -15.94 11.39
CA LEU A 698 -16.99 -15.83 9.97
C LEU A 698 -16.18 -16.76 9.07
N ARG A 699 -14.89 -17.02 9.40
CA ARG A 699 -14.07 -18.03 8.73
C ARG A 699 -14.62 -19.45 8.92
N SER A 700 -15.18 -19.72 10.10
CA SER A 700 -15.66 -21.06 10.47
C SER A 700 -17.11 -21.33 10.02
N ALA A 701 -17.90 -20.30 9.79
CA ALA A 701 -19.31 -20.39 9.44
C ALA A 701 -19.57 -20.85 7.98
N ALA A 702 -18.53 -20.93 7.14
CA ALA A 702 -18.64 -21.60 5.85
C ALA A 702 -18.98 -23.07 6.06
N GLY A 703 -20.16 -23.50 5.59
CA GLY A 703 -20.76 -24.79 5.86
C GLY A 703 -19.86 -26.01 5.55
N PRO A 704 -20.19 -27.21 6.04
CA PRO A 704 -19.35 -28.39 5.97
C PRO A 704 -18.94 -28.83 4.55
N GLU A 705 -19.69 -28.44 3.54
CA GLU A 705 -19.34 -28.73 2.12
C GLU A 705 -18.28 -27.77 1.56
N SER A 706 -18.26 -26.50 1.98
CA SER A 706 -17.24 -25.53 1.56
C SER A 706 -15.91 -25.76 2.28
N ARG A 707 -15.91 -26.28 3.52
CA ARG A 707 -14.71 -26.66 4.27
C ARG A 707 -13.85 -27.72 3.57
N ARG A 708 -14.42 -28.54 2.70
CA ARG A 708 -13.66 -29.56 1.94
C ARG A 708 -12.91 -28.98 0.75
N ARG A 709 -13.26 -27.78 0.27
CA ARG A 709 -12.58 -27.18 -0.90
C ARG A 709 -11.71 -25.99 -0.58
N ASN A 710 -12.14 -25.05 0.30
CA ASN A 710 -11.28 -23.95 0.81
C ASN A 710 -11.97 -23.26 1.98
N PRO A 711 -11.29 -22.98 3.12
CA PRO A 711 -11.86 -22.17 4.18
C PRO A 711 -12.21 -20.77 3.65
N ALA A 712 -13.32 -20.18 4.13
CA ALA A 712 -13.68 -18.82 3.74
C ALA A 712 -12.56 -17.84 4.13
N ARG A 713 -12.13 -17.03 3.17
CA ARG A 713 -11.18 -15.93 3.42
C ARG A 713 -11.96 -14.65 3.70
N VAL A 714 -11.64 -14.02 4.82
CA VAL A 714 -12.33 -12.84 5.32
C VAL A 714 -11.44 -11.62 5.21
N ALA A 715 -11.90 -10.61 4.47
CA ALA A 715 -11.30 -9.27 4.52
C ALA A 715 -12.04 -8.40 5.53
N MET A 716 -11.33 -7.56 6.27
CA MET A 716 -11.88 -6.51 7.13
C MET A 716 -11.56 -5.16 6.53
N VAL A 717 -12.58 -4.31 6.40
CA VAL A 717 -12.44 -2.92 5.93
C VAL A 717 -12.77 -1.98 7.09
N GLY A 718 -11.84 -1.08 7.42
CA GLY A 718 -11.99 -0.14 8.52
C GLY A 718 -11.12 1.10 8.35
N ASP A 719 -11.35 2.13 9.16
CA ASP A 719 -10.62 3.39 9.11
C ASP A 719 -9.97 3.79 10.45
N GLY A 720 -10.41 3.22 11.57
CA GLY A 720 -10.10 3.70 12.90
C GLY A 720 -9.01 2.94 13.64
N LEU A 721 -8.53 3.58 14.72
CA LEU A 721 -7.65 2.96 15.70
C LEU A 721 -8.32 1.72 16.35
N ASN A 722 -9.65 1.78 16.50
CA ASN A 722 -10.46 0.72 17.07
C ASN A 722 -10.50 -0.53 16.20
N ASP A 723 -10.27 -0.40 14.89
CA ASP A 723 -10.29 -1.49 13.92
C ASP A 723 -8.92 -2.14 13.72
N ALA A 724 -7.83 -1.51 14.15
CA ALA A 724 -6.48 -2.02 13.94
C ALA A 724 -6.29 -3.49 14.40
N PRO A 725 -6.81 -3.93 15.56
CA PRO A 725 -6.75 -5.34 15.94
C PRO A 725 -7.53 -6.26 14.98
N ALA A 726 -8.70 -5.82 14.50
CA ALA A 726 -9.52 -6.56 13.56
C ALA A 726 -8.89 -6.62 12.16
N LEU A 727 -8.30 -5.50 11.69
CA LEU A 727 -7.55 -5.43 10.43
C LEU A 727 -6.35 -6.38 10.43
N ALA A 728 -5.63 -6.45 11.56
CA ALA A 728 -4.50 -7.37 11.72
C ALA A 728 -4.95 -8.85 11.84
N ALA A 729 -6.11 -9.11 12.44
CA ALA A 729 -6.64 -10.45 12.63
C ALA A 729 -7.35 -11.02 11.38
N ALA A 730 -7.77 -10.18 10.45
CA ALA A 730 -8.37 -10.60 9.19
C ALA A 730 -7.37 -11.36 8.32
N ASP A 731 -7.86 -12.17 7.34
CA ASP A 731 -6.96 -12.74 6.33
C ASP A 731 -6.36 -11.61 5.48
N VAL A 732 -7.13 -10.56 5.20
CA VAL A 732 -6.66 -9.31 4.59
C VAL A 732 -7.33 -8.13 5.29
N GLY A 733 -6.53 -7.28 5.93
CA GLY A 733 -6.99 -5.97 6.40
C GLY A 733 -6.94 -4.95 5.26
N ILE A 734 -7.98 -4.15 5.12
CA ILE A 734 -8.09 -3.06 4.15
C ILE A 734 -8.38 -1.76 4.92
N ALA A 735 -7.40 -0.86 4.96
CA ALA A 735 -7.54 0.43 5.63
C ALA A 735 -7.99 1.51 4.65
N MET A 736 -8.94 2.37 5.09
CA MET A 736 -9.35 3.56 4.32
C MET A 736 -8.37 4.71 4.55
N ALA A 737 -8.24 5.63 3.58
CA ALA A 737 -7.34 6.79 3.65
C ALA A 737 -7.63 7.76 4.81
N THR A 738 -8.85 7.78 5.31
CA THR A 738 -9.24 8.54 6.51
C THR A 738 -8.72 7.91 7.79
N GLY A 739 -8.18 6.69 7.70
CA GLY A 739 -7.73 5.90 8.83
C GLY A 739 -6.49 6.47 9.51
N THR A 740 -6.30 6.06 10.76
CA THR A 740 -5.10 6.37 11.54
C THR A 740 -3.87 5.67 10.96
N ASP A 741 -2.69 6.22 11.22
CA ASP A 741 -1.41 5.58 10.83
C ASP A 741 -1.30 4.14 11.38
N VAL A 742 -1.91 3.87 12.53
CA VAL A 742 -1.94 2.54 13.15
C VAL A 742 -2.81 1.56 12.35
N ALA A 743 -3.97 2.01 11.87
CA ALA A 743 -4.84 1.19 11.02
C ALA A 743 -4.15 0.87 9.69
N MET A 744 -3.51 1.86 9.06
CA MET A 744 -2.73 1.67 7.84
C MET A 744 -1.54 0.71 8.04
N ALA A 745 -0.87 0.80 9.19
CA ALA A 745 0.23 -0.11 9.51
C ALA A 745 -0.23 -1.56 9.74
N ALA A 746 -1.42 -1.75 10.29
CA ALA A 746 -2.02 -3.07 10.55
C ALA A 746 -2.59 -3.74 9.29
N ALA A 747 -3.02 -2.94 8.30
CA ALA A 747 -3.65 -3.43 7.08
C ALA A 747 -2.65 -3.97 6.06
N GLY A 748 -3.05 -4.99 5.31
CA GLY A 748 -2.32 -5.51 4.14
C GLY A 748 -2.57 -4.68 2.87
N ILE A 749 -3.71 -3.98 2.81
CA ILE A 749 -4.08 -3.08 1.70
C ILE A 749 -4.51 -1.73 2.28
N THR A 750 -4.02 -0.64 1.71
CA THR A 750 -4.44 0.72 2.09
C THR A 750 -5.03 1.42 0.88
N LEU A 751 -6.23 1.94 1.05
CA LEU A 751 -6.92 2.73 0.03
C LEU A 751 -6.60 4.21 0.26
N MET A 752 -6.02 4.88 -0.73
CA MET A 752 -5.58 6.28 -0.62
C MET A 752 -6.72 7.29 -0.68
N ARG A 753 -7.91 6.83 -1.01
CA ARG A 753 -9.14 7.63 -1.03
C ARG A 753 -10.18 7.01 -0.11
N PRO A 754 -11.04 7.81 0.51
CA PRO A 754 -12.14 7.30 1.31
C PRO A 754 -13.32 6.84 0.41
N ASP A 755 -13.01 6.02 -0.59
CA ASP A 755 -13.97 5.51 -1.59
C ASP A 755 -14.14 4.00 -1.43
N PRO A 756 -15.30 3.53 -0.93
CA PRO A 756 -15.56 2.10 -0.73
C PRO A 756 -15.48 1.26 -2.01
N ARG A 757 -15.68 1.85 -3.19
CA ARG A 757 -15.57 1.15 -4.49
C ARG A 757 -14.19 0.56 -4.72
N LEU A 758 -13.16 1.18 -4.15
CA LEU A 758 -11.78 0.70 -4.25
C LEU A 758 -11.59 -0.68 -3.57
N VAL A 759 -12.47 -1.09 -2.67
CA VAL A 759 -12.45 -2.44 -2.09
C VAL A 759 -12.69 -3.49 -3.16
N ALA A 760 -13.73 -3.30 -3.96
CA ALA A 760 -14.04 -4.22 -5.07
C ALA A 760 -12.92 -4.21 -6.13
N ASP A 761 -12.32 -3.03 -6.40
CA ASP A 761 -11.21 -2.87 -7.32
C ASP A 761 -9.94 -3.56 -6.81
N ALA A 762 -9.66 -3.50 -5.50
CA ALA A 762 -8.53 -4.19 -4.87
C ALA A 762 -8.64 -5.70 -4.99
N LEU A 763 -9.84 -6.26 -4.82
CA LEU A 763 -10.08 -7.68 -5.02
C LEU A 763 -9.98 -8.09 -6.50
N ASP A 764 -10.49 -7.28 -7.44
CA ASP A 764 -10.41 -7.57 -8.87
C ASP A 764 -8.96 -7.58 -9.36
N ILE A 765 -8.17 -6.56 -9.04
CA ILE A 765 -6.75 -6.52 -9.44
C ILE A 765 -5.97 -7.68 -8.83
N SER A 766 -6.25 -8.07 -7.58
CA SER A 766 -5.62 -9.20 -6.93
C SER A 766 -5.94 -10.52 -7.64
N ARG A 767 -7.20 -10.75 -8.00
CA ARG A 767 -7.63 -11.91 -8.78
C ARG A 767 -6.94 -11.97 -10.14
N ARG A 768 -6.85 -10.86 -10.85
CA ARG A 768 -6.17 -10.76 -12.15
C ARG A 768 -4.68 -11.01 -12.03
N CYS A 769 -4.03 -10.47 -10.98
CA CYS A 769 -2.62 -10.73 -10.73
C CYS A 769 -2.35 -12.21 -10.50
N VAL A 770 -3.09 -12.87 -9.62
CA VAL A 770 -2.91 -14.29 -9.33
C VAL A 770 -3.24 -15.15 -10.55
N ALA A 771 -4.27 -14.80 -11.31
CA ALA A 771 -4.57 -15.50 -12.58
C ALA A 771 -3.40 -15.39 -13.56
N LYS A 772 -2.76 -14.22 -13.68
CA LYS A 772 -1.57 -14.04 -14.53
C LYS A 772 -0.38 -14.82 -14.02
N ILE A 773 -0.16 -14.86 -12.70
CA ILE A 773 0.90 -15.68 -12.10
C ILE A 773 0.67 -17.15 -12.46
N ARG A 774 -0.54 -17.68 -12.27
CA ARG A 774 -0.89 -19.07 -12.59
C ARG A 774 -0.70 -19.38 -14.07
N GLN A 775 -1.15 -18.47 -14.97
CA GLN A 775 -0.92 -18.61 -16.42
C GLN A 775 0.57 -18.63 -16.75
N ASN A 776 1.34 -17.72 -16.19
CA ASN A 776 2.78 -17.65 -16.43
C ASN A 776 3.51 -18.91 -15.95
N LEU A 777 3.15 -19.40 -14.77
CA LEU A 777 3.70 -20.63 -14.21
C LEU A 777 3.34 -21.84 -15.10
N PHE A 778 2.07 -21.95 -15.52
CA PHE A 778 1.63 -23.02 -16.41
C PHE A 778 2.46 -23.05 -17.71
N TRP A 779 2.58 -21.92 -18.39
CA TRP A 779 3.34 -21.86 -19.64
C TRP A 779 4.83 -22.12 -19.42
N ALA A 780 5.43 -21.58 -18.35
CA ALA A 780 6.83 -21.83 -18.01
C ALA A 780 7.13 -23.33 -17.81
N PHE A 781 6.18 -24.05 -17.20
CA PHE A 781 6.33 -25.51 -17.04
C PHE A 781 6.00 -26.28 -18.33
N ALA A 782 4.94 -25.93 -19.02
CA ALA A 782 4.46 -26.64 -20.20
C ALA A 782 5.52 -26.64 -21.31
N TYR A 783 6.18 -25.50 -21.56
CA TYR A 783 7.26 -25.41 -22.53
C TYR A 783 8.44 -26.32 -22.17
N ASN A 784 8.83 -26.33 -20.91
CA ASN A 784 9.98 -27.14 -20.48
C ASN A 784 9.66 -28.63 -20.52
N VAL A 785 8.50 -29.07 -20.02
CA VAL A 785 8.11 -30.47 -20.03
C VAL A 785 7.98 -31.02 -21.46
N ALA A 786 7.27 -30.29 -22.33
CA ALA A 786 7.14 -30.69 -23.73
C ALA A 786 8.49 -30.69 -24.44
N GLY A 787 9.32 -29.65 -24.21
CA GLY A 787 10.63 -29.52 -24.82
C GLY A 787 11.61 -30.61 -24.39
N ILE A 788 11.62 -30.99 -23.11
CA ILE A 788 12.45 -32.10 -22.57
C ILE A 788 12.05 -33.39 -23.28
N GLY A 789 10.77 -33.69 -23.42
CA GLY A 789 10.30 -34.88 -24.13
C GLY A 789 10.75 -34.91 -25.59
N LEU A 790 10.60 -33.81 -26.32
CA LEU A 790 11.05 -33.70 -27.72
C LEU A 790 12.58 -33.80 -27.86
N ALA A 791 13.34 -33.19 -26.95
CA ALA A 791 14.79 -33.24 -26.94
C ALA A 791 15.28 -34.67 -26.65
N ALA A 792 14.69 -35.32 -25.65
CA ALA A 792 15.02 -36.72 -25.31
C ALA A 792 14.68 -37.70 -26.45
N ALA A 793 13.67 -37.40 -27.24
CA ALA A 793 13.31 -38.15 -28.44
C ALA A 793 14.22 -37.85 -29.67
N GLY A 794 15.20 -36.93 -29.55
CA GLY A 794 16.09 -36.55 -30.67
C GLY A 794 15.46 -35.68 -31.72
N LEU A 795 14.29 -35.03 -31.39
CA LEU A 795 13.51 -34.20 -32.30
C LEU A 795 13.83 -32.71 -32.16
N LEU A 796 14.67 -32.34 -31.22
CA LEU A 796 14.97 -30.92 -30.89
C LEU A 796 16.47 -30.66 -30.84
N SER A 797 16.97 -29.82 -31.75
CA SER A 797 18.39 -29.43 -31.68
C SER A 797 18.67 -28.43 -30.53
N PRO A 798 19.91 -28.37 -29.99
CA PRO A 798 20.28 -27.44 -28.92
C PRO A 798 20.03 -25.99 -29.26
N MET A 799 20.14 -25.56 -30.53
CA MET A 799 19.85 -24.19 -30.98
C MET A 799 18.38 -23.87 -30.89
N VAL A 800 17.51 -24.77 -31.38
CA VAL A 800 16.05 -24.59 -31.30
C VAL A 800 15.60 -24.61 -29.83
N ALA A 801 16.20 -25.46 -29.00
CA ALA A 801 16.00 -25.48 -27.55
C ALA A 801 16.31 -24.13 -26.92
N GLY A 802 17.45 -23.52 -27.27
CA GLY A 802 17.86 -22.20 -26.80
C GLY A 802 16.90 -21.08 -27.25
N ALA A 803 16.44 -21.11 -28.49
CA ALA A 803 15.48 -20.14 -29.02
C ALA A 803 14.12 -20.28 -28.33
N ALA A 804 13.60 -21.47 -28.11
CA ALA A 804 12.34 -21.74 -27.42
C ALA A 804 12.41 -21.25 -25.96
N MET A 805 13.52 -21.46 -25.27
CA MET A 805 13.75 -20.95 -23.93
C MET A 805 13.72 -19.42 -23.84
N ALA A 806 14.41 -18.74 -24.77
CA ALA A 806 14.39 -17.28 -24.84
C ALA A 806 12.97 -16.75 -25.08
N PHE A 807 12.21 -17.38 -26.00
CA PHE A 807 10.84 -17.02 -26.32
C PHE A 807 9.90 -17.25 -25.12
N SER A 808 10.05 -18.33 -24.37
CA SER A 808 9.30 -18.61 -23.15
C SER A 808 9.43 -17.46 -22.14
N SER A 809 10.65 -16.97 -21.90
CA SER A 809 10.88 -15.84 -20.97
C SER A 809 10.20 -14.57 -21.45
N VAL A 810 10.26 -14.25 -22.75
CA VAL A 810 9.61 -13.06 -23.33
C VAL A 810 8.10 -13.18 -23.21
N SER A 811 7.52 -14.35 -23.47
CA SER A 811 6.07 -14.57 -23.41
C SER A 811 5.51 -14.37 -22.00
N VAL A 812 6.19 -14.87 -20.96
CA VAL A 812 5.80 -14.70 -19.56
C VAL A 812 5.82 -13.23 -19.15
N VAL A 813 6.87 -12.51 -19.52
CA VAL A 813 6.99 -11.07 -19.20
C VAL A 813 5.91 -10.28 -19.93
N THR A 814 5.71 -10.52 -21.22
CA THR A 814 4.70 -9.82 -22.02
C THR A 814 3.30 -10.08 -21.46
N ASN A 815 2.99 -11.31 -21.04
CA ASN A 815 1.72 -11.64 -20.40
C ASN A 815 1.55 -10.90 -19.07
N ALA A 816 2.59 -10.81 -18.24
CA ALA A 816 2.55 -10.03 -17.00
C ALA A 816 2.30 -8.53 -17.25
N LEU A 817 2.95 -7.96 -18.29
CA LEU A 817 2.79 -6.55 -18.64
C LEU A 817 1.38 -6.20 -19.15
N THR A 818 0.56 -7.17 -19.55
CA THR A 818 -0.85 -6.92 -19.89
C THR A 818 -1.65 -6.37 -18.72
N LEU A 819 -1.24 -6.65 -17.47
CA LEU A 819 -1.84 -6.06 -16.27
C LEU A 819 -1.79 -4.53 -16.27
N ARG A 820 -0.84 -3.92 -16.96
CA ARG A 820 -0.76 -2.45 -17.10
C ARG A 820 -1.97 -1.82 -17.79
N ARG A 821 -2.74 -2.61 -18.52
CA ARG A 821 -3.96 -2.16 -19.20
C ARG A 821 -5.20 -2.25 -18.32
N TRP A 822 -5.04 -2.78 -17.09
CA TRP A 822 -6.13 -2.85 -16.14
C TRP A 822 -6.64 -1.46 -15.79
N LYS A 823 -7.95 -1.32 -15.69
CA LYS A 823 -8.64 -0.13 -15.22
C LYS A 823 -9.74 -0.55 -14.25
N PRO A 824 -10.02 0.24 -13.21
CA PRO A 824 -11.18 0.04 -12.36
C PRO A 824 -12.46 -0.05 -13.19
N ALA A 825 -13.35 -0.95 -12.82
CA ALA A 825 -14.67 -1.00 -13.43
C ALA A 825 -15.44 0.23 -12.93
N ARG A 826 -15.71 1.18 -13.84
CA ARG A 826 -16.65 2.27 -13.55
C ARG A 826 -18.05 1.75 -13.81
N ALA A 827 -19.03 2.12 -12.97
CA ALA A 827 -20.43 1.94 -13.31
C ALA A 827 -20.69 2.65 -14.63
N ALA A 828 -21.35 1.95 -15.55
CA ALA A 828 -21.73 2.46 -16.86
C ALA A 828 -22.78 3.56 -16.71
#